data_ef4f29076be57a67b372b6b627020976
#
_entry.id   ef4f29076be57a67b372b6b627020976
#
_cell.length_a   1.000
_cell.length_b   1.000
_cell.length_c   1.000
_cell.angle_alpha   90.00
_cell.angle_beta   90.00
_cell.angle_gamma   90.00
#
_symmetry.space_group_name_H-M   'P 1'
#
loop_
_entity.id
_entity.type
_entity.pdbx_description
1 polymer ?
#
loop_
_entity_poly.entity_id
_entity_poly.type
_entity_poly.pdbx_seq_one_letter_code
_entity_poly.pdbx_strand_id
1 'polypeptide(L)'
;MRLDFAFPERNKGFVEVLQNSIFHIRIAPEHCFDSYSALTRYGYLEKLPEEESVTVAQNEAELQLSVPGTSLSLRKSDGCFTLYDPSGKELFSQKTLSFSGKTVNTSFAISPEEDFTGFGDVSREHYFHRGRKISCWIRNVKSYICVPFFMSTQGYGLLINSTHKSFFDMDSTSCNEVRITEGSGVWDVYLFTGNDFKEMLQKYTSLTGRPVMPPVWSFGLWHICNNLYNAKDVVEDAYRYRELGIPCDVIGLEPGWMEKSYDYSTEKKWDPVKFPLMLESFKFRKRTFLDAIKYGMGYHFELWLCDDYDLTYEEERRRGKDFKLEKEEVFMDTEEFDTRLGVNVRTDLITKPEESWFEHLKNFVDWGTDFFKTDGALQVNNHPGRVYGNKMTDEECHNFYPLMLMRQMWEGFAEHTNRRPLIFNPCGWTTFQKWASTWTGDTGGGATTLCGMFNTCFAGHGLTTNDMSANTVEGVHFGYLLPLSQINNYSSWKMPWLWGPKFVALHKFYSSLRSRLIPYLYSCMYRTTQDGIPFLLPPAMEFPQDRKCRGLKNEHLLGPSLLVSSFTTEVYFPEGEWKDYWSGQYFAGKSSAVVPCPEDRGGGLFVRQGAIIPMGEVLQYRSEKELENMELYLYPGPQETAFAYYEDDGITFDYLKGEYALTEMTLQRTDPCIRFTLTPHAKSRVKHWSAVVALKKEPVKVLSGGKEVSFQWDDSRQEVRIPALESGITTIEL
;
A
#
# COMPACT_ATOMS: atom_id res chain seq x y z
N MET A 1 29.46 -6.09 10.01
CA MET A 1 30.34 -7.10 10.64
C MET A 1 29.59 -8.43 10.67
N ARG A 2 30.17 -9.46 10.06
CA ARG A 2 29.62 -10.82 10.07
C ARG A 2 30.48 -11.73 10.91
N LEU A 3 29.86 -12.55 11.76
CA LEU A 3 30.49 -13.55 12.61
C LEU A 3 29.89 -14.91 12.32
N ASP A 4 30.73 -15.84 11.84
CA ASP A 4 30.32 -17.21 11.56
C ASP A 4 30.60 -18.10 12.79
N PHE A 5 29.75 -19.11 13.01
CA PHE A 5 29.86 -20.05 14.12
C PHE A 5 29.31 -21.43 13.74
N ALA A 6 29.70 -22.44 14.50
CA ALA A 6 29.20 -23.79 14.38
C ALA A 6 28.55 -24.24 15.70
N PHE A 7 27.47 -24.99 15.60
CA PHE A 7 26.71 -25.54 16.72
C PHE A 7 26.89 -27.06 16.82
N PRO A 8 26.47 -27.65 17.95
CA PRO A 8 26.27 -29.10 18.03
C PRO A 8 25.37 -29.60 16.90
N GLU A 9 25.39 -30.91 16.62
CA GLU A 9 24.57 -31.57 15.59
C GLU A 9 24.83 -31.13 14.13
N ARG A 10 26.04 -30.61 13.86
CA ARG A 10 26.44 -30.13 12.52
C ARG A 10 25.57 -28.96 11.97
N ASN A 11 25.06 -28.13 12.83
CA ASN A 11 24.45 -26.90 12.42
C ASN A 11 25.51 -25.79 12.24
N LYS A 12 25.34 -24.96 11.21
CA LYS A 12 26.14 -23.77 10.94
C LYS A 12 25.32 -22.53 11.09
N GLY A 13 25.92 -21.42 11.46
CA GLY A 13 25.24 -20.15 11.53
C GLY A 13 26.16 -18.97 11.33
N PHE A 14 25.55 -17.82 11.08
CA PHE A 14 26.18 -16.53 11.21
C PHE A 14 25.23 -15.53 11.83
N VAL A 15 25.81 -14.50 12.40
CA VAL A 15 25.11 -13.26 12.75
C VAL A 15 25.86 -12.10 12.13
N GLU A 16 25.14 -11.18 11.52
CA GLU A 16 25.69 -9.93 11.03
C GLU A 16 24.82 -8.75 11.48
N VAL A 17 25.41 -7.59 11.58
CA VAL A 17 24.73 -6.35 11.91
C VAL A 17 24.83 -5.44 10.71
N LEU A 18 23.67 -5.08 10.17
CA LEU A 18 23.52 -4.19 9.04
C LEU A 18 23.20 -2.77 9.54
N GLN A 19 23.39 -1.80 8.66
CA GLN A 19 23.05 -0.39 8.90
C GLN A 19 21.65 -0.24 9.53
N ASN A 20 21.44 0.79 10.31
CA ASN A 20 20.24 1.04 11.09
C ASN A 20 19.99 0.03 12.22
N SER A 21 21.06 -0.63 12.71
CA SER A 21 20.99 -1.60 13.81
C SER A 21 20.07 -2.80 13.52
N ILE A 22 20.07 -3.28 12.29
CA ILE A 22 19.33 -4.47 11.86
C ILE A 22 20.21 -5.69 12.08
N PHE A 23 19.76 -6.64 12.90
CA PHE A 23 20.47 -7.92 13.09
C PHE A 23 19.94 -8.95 12.09
N HIS A 24 20.84 -9.59 11.36
CA HIS A 24 20.54 -10.73 10.50
C HIS A 24 21.14 -11.98 11.10
N ILE A 25 20.33 -12.97 11.38
CA ILE A 25 20.70 -14.25 11.97
C ILE A 25 20.29 -15.36 11.01
N ARG A 26 21.25 -16.19 10.64
CA ARG A 26 20.99 -17.38 9.82
C ARG A 26 21.60 -18.60 10.48
N ILE A 27 20.76 -19.64 10.66
CA ILE A 27 21.16 -20.94 11.25
C ILE A 27 20.51 -22.04 10.46
N ALA A 28 21.26 -23.05 10.09
CA ALA A 28 20.74 -24.21 9.36
C ALA A 28 21.62 -25.46 9.58
N PRO A 29 21.09 -26.66 9.37
CA PRO A 29 21.88 -27.86 9.17
C PRO A 29 22.90 -27.67 8.04
N GLU A 30 24.10 -28.25 8.18
CA GLU A 30 25.20 -28.05 7.24
C GLU A 30 24.82 -28.30 5.78
N HIS A 31 23.99 -29.30 5.52
CA HIS A 31 23.55 -29.65 4.16
C HIS A 31 22.55 -28.65 3.53
N CYS A 32 21.91 -27.78 4.34
CA CYS A 32 20.98 -26.73 3.88
C CYS A 32 21.57 -25.32 4.02
N PHE A 33 22.73 -25.17 4.64
CA PHE A 33 23.25 -23.83 5.00
C PHE A 33 23.43 -22.90 3.82
N ASP A 34 23.81 -23.41 2.66
CA ASP A 34 23.99 -22.63 1.44
C ASP A 34 22.71 -22.49 0.59
N SER A 35 21.56 -22.97 1.08
CA SER A 35 20.27 -22.83 0.43
C SER A 35 19.63 -21.51 0.80
N TYR A 36 19.97 -20.43 0.08
CA TYR A 36 19.39 -19.10 0.29
C TYR A 36 17.96 -19.02 -0.23
N SER A 37 17.14 -18.18 0.41
CA SER A 37 15.75 -17.92 -0.02
C SER A 37 15.69 -17.34 -1.44
N ALA A 38 14.57 -17.47 -2.11
CA ALA A 38 14.33 -16.85 -3.41
C ALA A 38 14.49 -15.31 -3.35
N LEU A 39 14.09 -14.68 -2.23
CA LEU A 39 14.25 -13.24 -2.02
C LEU A 39 15.74 -12.81 -2.11
N THR A 40 16.63 -13.61 -1.53
CA THR A 40 18.08 -13.34 -1.56
C THR A 40 18.68 -13.72 -2.91
N ARG A 41 18.36 -14.91 -3.44
CA ARG A 41 18.96 -15.42 -4.71
C ARG A 41 18.64 -14.51 -5.90
N TYR A 42 17.44 -13.94 -5.95
CA TYR A 42 16.99 -13.10 -7.06
C TYR A 42 17.06 -11.60 -6.75
N GLY A 43 17.69 -11.20 -5.63
CA GLY A 43 17.97 -9.80 -5.32
C GLY A 43 16.71 -8.96 -5.08
N TYR A 44 15.78 -9.46 -4.26
CA TYR A 44 14.59 -8.74 -3.85
C TYR A 44 14.83 -7.89 -2.60
N LEU A 45 15.74 -8.31 -1.72
CA LEU A 45 16.14 -7.53 -0.56
C LEU A 45 17.20 -6.50 -0.95
N GLU A 46 17.14 -5.33 -0.35
CA GLU A 46 18.15 -4.28 -0.53
C GLU A 46 19.46 -4.68 0.13
N LYS A 47 20.58 -4.34 -0.52
CA LYS A 47 21.91 -4.57 0.03
C LYS A 47 22.27 -3.42 0.96
N LEU A 48 22.05 -3.61 2.25
CA LEU A 48 22.45 -2.64 3.25
C LEU A 48 23.96 -2.82 3.58
N PRO A 49 24.68 -1.71 3.81
CA PRO A 49 26.04 -1.78 4.34
C PRO A 49 26.06 -2.39 5.75
N GLU A 50 27.19 -2.89 6.15
CA GLU A 50 27.40 -3.33 7.54
C GLU A 50 27.36 -2.12 8.50
N GLU A 51 26.89 -2.35 9.73
CA GLU A 51 26.92 -1.35 10.81
C GLU A 51 28.38 -1.16 11.28
N GLU A 52 28.83 0.10 11.34
CA GLU A 52 30.22 0.41 11.72
C GLU A 52 30.45 0.41 13.23
N SER A 53 29.39 0.74 14.00
CA SER A 53 29.45 0.93 15.46
C SER A 53 29.07 -0.32 16.25
N VAL A 54 29.65 -1.49 15.88
CA VAL A 54 29.36 -2.76 16.57
C VAL A 54 30.43 -3.07 17.62
N THR A 55 30.00 -3.26 18.86
CA THR A 55 30.86 -3.81 19.93
C THR A 55 30.58 -5.30 20.10
N VAL A 56 31.63 -6.11 20.10
CA VAL A 56 31.51 -7.57 20.25
C VAL A 56 32.16 -7.98 21.58
N ALA A 57 31.39 -8.68 22.40
CA ALA A 57 31.86 -9.39 23.57
C ALA A 57 31.53 -10.88 23.43
N GLN A 58 32.43 -11.77 23.82
CA GLN A 58 32.16 -13.21 23.79
C GLN A 58 32.88 -13.95 24.91
N ASN A 59 32.26 -15.04 25.35
CA ASN A 59 32.82 -16.01 26.25
C ASN A 59 32.59 -17.43 25.69
N GLU A 60 32.80 -18.48 26.48
CA GLU A 60 32.58 -19.87 26.08
C GLU A 60 31.10 -20.18 25.78
N ALA A 61 30.15 -19.52 26.46
CA ALA A 61 28.70 -19.78 26.38
C ALA A 61 27.97 -18.88 25.42
N GLU A 62 28.38 -17.61 25.30
CA GLU A 62 27.63 -16.57 24.62
C GLU A 62 28.47 -15.65 23.72
N LEU A 63 27.79 -15.13 22.68
CA LEU A 63 28.26 -14.06 21.82
C LEU A 63 27.31 -12.87 22.00
N GLN A 64 27.81 -11.72 22.39
CA GLN A 64 27.03 -10.49 22.53
C GLN A 64 27.48 -9.46 21.49
N LEU A 65 26.50 -8.90 20.78
CA LEU A 65 26.66 -7.82 19.83
C LEU A 65 25.91 -6.61 20.34
N SER A 66 26.57 -5.49 20.47
CA SER A 66 25.94 -4.24 20.93
C SER A 66 26.13 -3.14 19.91
N VAL A 67 25.05 -2.40 19.63
CA VAL A 67 24.99 -1.22 18.77
C VAL A 67 24.27 -0.09 19.52
N PRO A 68 24.37 1.17 19.06
CA PRO A 68 23.57 2.23 19.66
C PRO A 68 22.08 1.88 19.70
N GLY A 69 21.51 1.86 20.89
CA GLY A 69 20.07 1.63 21.10
C GLY A 69 19.62 0.18 21.30
N THR A 70 20.48 -0.84 21.12
CA THR A 70 20.09 -2.24 21.32
C THR A 70 21.28 -3.18 21.42
N SER A 71 21.08 -4.36 22.01
CA SER A 71 22.05 -5.43 21.96
C SER A 71 21.42 -6.81 21.78
N LEU A 72 22.15 -7.71 21.18
CA LEU A 72 21.76 -9.10 20.94
C LEU A 72 22.76 -10.03 21.66
N SER A 73 22.27 -10.97 22.46
CA SER A 73 23.04 -12.11 22.95
C SER A 73 22.64 -13.37 22.21
N LEU A 74 23.62 -14.13 21.73
CA LEU A 74 23.43 -15.41 21.06
C LEU A 74 24.12 -16.51 21.87
N ARG A 75 23.34 -17.52 22.23
CA ARG A 75 23.80 -18.66 23.00
C ARG A 75 24.50 -19.69 22.11
N LYS A 76 25.76 -20.00 22.38
CA LYS A 76 26.60 -20.87 21.53
C LYS A 76 26.22 -22.34 21.55
N SER A 77 25.46 -22.79 22.59
CA SER A 77 25.05 -24.19 22.70
C SER A 77 23.94 -24.62 21.73
N ASP A 78 23.04 -23.72 21.35
CA ASP A 78 21.86 -24.04 20.53
C ASP A 78 21.46 -22.96 19.52
N GLY A 79 22.17 -21.83 19.50
CA GLY A 79 21.91 -20.73 18.59
C GLY A 79 20.72 -19.85 18.95
N CYS A 80 20.07 -20.08 20.08
CA CYS A 80 19.01 -19.22 20.56
C CYS A 80 19.55 -17.84 20.94
N PHE A 81 18.77 -16.81 20.66
CA PHE A 81 19.17 -15.43 20.90
C PHE A 81 18.20 -14.68 21.82
N THR A 82 18.70 -13.63 22.44
CA THR A 82 17.92 -12.67 23.23
C THR A 82 18.25 -11.26 22.78
N LEU A 83 17.23 -10.45 22.57
CA LEU A 83 17.32 -9.05 22.18
C LEU A 83 17.04 -8.15 23.39
N TYR A 84 17.84 -7.11 23.59
CA TYR A 84 17.76 -6.18 24.70
C TYR A 84 17.58 -4.74 24.21
N ASP A 85 16.86 -3.94 25.00
CA ASP A 85 16.79 -2.50 24.83
C ASP A 85 18.05 -1.79 25.35
N PRO A 86 18.18 -0.46 25.18
CA PRO A 86 19.35 0.31 25.64
C PRO A 86 19.57 0.25 27.16
N SER A 87 18.54 -0.04 27.93
CA SER A 87 18.62 -0.16 29.40
C SER A 87 19.09 -1.55 29.85
N GLY A 88 19.21 -2.51 28.94
CA GLY A 88 19.52 -3.90 29.23
C GLY A 88 18.27 -4.73 29.60
N LYS A 89 17.07 -4.20 29.39
CA LYS A 89 15.82 -4.96 29.55
C LYS A 89 15.65 -5.92 28.38
N GLU A 90 15.28 -7.15 28.68
CA GLU A 90 14.93 -8.16 27.68
C GLU A 90 13.66 -7.74 26.93
N LEU A 91 13.75 -7.64 25.61
CA LEU A 91 12.63 -7.37 24.71
C LEU A 91 12.04 -8.67 24.17
N PHE A 92 12.89 -9.62 23.78
CA PHE A 92 12.49 -10.82 23.04
C PHE A 92 13.53 -11.93 23.25
N SER A 93 13.12 -13.10 23.69
CA SER A 93 14.02 -14.21 24.01
C SER A 93 13.59 -15.52 23.37
N GLN A 94 14.42 -16.06 22.52
CA GLN A 94 14.24 -17.38 21.91
C GLN A 94 14.52 -18.48 22.92
N LYS A 95 13.53 -19.36 23.13
CA LYS A 95 13.63 -20.48 24.09
C LYS A 95 14.13 -21.75 23.44
N THR A 96 13.63 -22.04 22.24
CA THR A 96 13.94 -23.28 21.50
C THR A 96 14.19 -22.99 20.03
N LEU A 97 15.08 -23.77 19.42
CA LEU A 97 15.28 -23.85 17.98
C LEU A 97 15.59 -25.29 17.62
N SER A 98 14.82 -25.86 16.70
CA SER A 98 15.00 -27.22 16.24
C SER A 98 14.70 -27.38 14.75
N PHE A 99 15.37 -28.35 14.14
CA PHE A 99 15.26 -28.65 12.71
C PHE A 99 14.76 -30.11 12.56
N SER A 100 13.73 -30.30 11.73
CA SER A 100 13.19 -31.63 11.42
C SER A 100 12.87 -31.71 9.92
N GLY A 101 13.76 -32.32 9.16
CA GLY A 101 13.67 -32.33 7.69
C GLY A 101 13.71 -30.89 7.13
N LYS A 102 12.66 -30.50 6.40
CA LYS A 102 12.51 -29.12 5.92
C LYS A 102 11.79 -28.18 6.90
N THR A 103 11.50 -28.63 8.11
CA THR A 103 10.73 -27.82 9.07
C THR A 103 11.63 -27.27 10.14
N VAL A 104 11.54 -25.97 10.36
CA VAL A 104 12.12 -25.27 11.52
C VAL A 104 11.02 -25.01 12.53
N ASN A 105 11.27 -25.37 13.79
CA ASN A 105 10.37 -25.05 14.90
C ASN A 105 11.12 -24.23 15.93
N THR A 106 10.50 -23.13 16.36
CA THR A 106 11.09 -22.25 17.38
C THR A 106 10.00 -21.68 18.28
N SER A 107 10.39 -21.30 19.49
CA SER A 107 9.51 -20.61 20.43
C SER A 107 10.22 -19.45 21.12
N PHE A 108 9.43 -18.46 21.55
CA PHE A 108 9.88 -17.22 22.16
C PHE A 108 9.06 -16.89 23.41
N ALA A 109 9.73 -16.40 24.44
CA ALA A 109 9.06 -15.80 25.59
C ALA A 109 8.56 -14.39 25.24
N ILE A 110 7.37 -14.05 25.69
CA ILE A 110 6.77 -12.74 25.49
C ILE A 110 6.21 -12.18 26.81
N SER A 111 6.06 -10.85 26.87
CA SER A 111 5.49 -10.15 28.02
C SER A 111 3.97 -10.34 28.10
N PRO A 112 3.35 -10.39 29.29
CA PRO A 112 1.90 -10.49 29.46
C PRO A 112 1.08 -9.37 28.79
N GLU A 113 1.63 -8.17 28.69
CA GLU A 113 0.95 -6.97 28.14
C GLU A 113 1.30 -6.73 26.65
N GLU A 114 2.05 -7.63 26.06
CA GLU A 114 2.55 -7.50 24.68
C GLU A 114 1.48 -7.86 23.68
N ASP A 115 1.44 -7.13 22.57
CA ASP A 115 0.59 -7.42 21.42
C ASP A 115 1.36 -7.25 20.11
N PHE A 116 0.86 -7.80 19.03
CA PHE A 116 1.58 -7.94 17.78
C PHE A 116 0.74 -7.47 16.60
N THR A 117 1.40 -6.81 15.64
CA THR A 117 0.79 -6.38 14.39
C THR A 117 1.72 -6.66 13.21
N GLY A 118 1.21 -6.62 11.97
CA GLY A 118 1.96 -6.97 10.78
C GLY A 118 1.30 -8.11 10.01
N PHE A 119 2.09 -9.04 9.47
CA PHE A 119 1.69 -10.23 8.70
C PHE A 119 1.01 -9.97 7.36
N GLY A 120 0.74 -8.71 7.00
CA GLY A 120 -0.03 -8.36 5.82
C GLY A 120 -1.51 -8.72 5.94
N ASP A 121 -2.19 -8.91 4.83
CA ASP A 121 -3.63 -9.11 4.76
C ASP A 121 -4.06 -10.53 5.15
N VAL A 122 -3.84 -10.89 6.40
CA VAL A 122 -4.16 -12.22 6.96
C VAL A 122 -5.48 -12.25 7.74
N SER A 123 -6.11 -11.10 7.97
CA SER A 123 -7.37 -10.99 8.70
C SER A 123 -8.19 -9.78 8.26
N ARG A 124 -9.52 -9.95 8.21
CA ARG A 124 -10.50 -8.87 8.00
C ARG A 124 -11.17 -8.41 9.30
N GLU A 125 -10.81 -9.04 10.43
CA GLU A 125 -11.43 -8.79 11.73
C GLU A 125 -10.48 -8.16 12.74
N HIS A 126 -9.19 -8.42 12.60
CA HIS A 126 -8.17 -8.03 13.56
C HIS A 126 -6.90 -7.56 12.86
N TYR A 127 -6.24 -6.56 13.42
CA TYR A 127 -4.90 -6.10 13.03
C TYR A 127 -3.91 -6.05 14.21
N PHE A 128 -4.39 -6.52 15.39
CA PHE A 128 -3.56 -6.97 16.51
C PHE A 128 -3.84 -8.46 16.72
N HIS A 129 -2.78 -9.25 16.91
CA HIS A 129 -2.81 -10.70 16.69
C HIS A 129 -2.49 -11.55 17.91
N ARG A 130 -2.34 -10.99 19.11
CA ARG A 130 -2.17 -11.81 20.30
C ARG A 130 -3.36 -12.76 20.50
N GLY A 131 -3.09 -14.00 20.89
CA GLY A 131 -4.09 -15.06 21.04
C GLY A 131 -4.56 -15.66 19.70
N ARG A 132 -3.83 -15.45 18.59
CA ARG A 132 -4.21 -15.89 17.25
C ARG A 132 -3.20 -16.84 16.65
N LYS A 133 -3.69 -17.67 15.71
CA LYS A 133 -2.85 -18.48 14.83
C LYS A 133 -2.88 -17.87 13.43
N ILE A 134 -1.72 -17.67 12.85
CA ILE A 134 -1.54 -17.04 11.54
C ILE A 134 -0.80 -17.97 10.64
N SER A 135 -1.30 -18.12 9.42
CA SER A 135 -0.61 -18.82 8.33
C SER A 135 -0.21 -17.83 7.25
N CYS A 136 1.07 -17.63 7.06
CA CYS A 136 1.59 -16.87 5.93
C CYS A 136 1.69 -17.80 4.72
N TRP A 137 0.61 -17.82 3.94
CA TRP A 137 0.46 -18.53 2.69
C TRP A 137 -0.59 -17.80 1.86
N ILE A 138 -0.24 -17.35 0.67
CA ILE A 138 -1.14 -16.59 -0.18
C ILE A 138 -2.30 -17.49 -0.61
N ARG A 139 -3.54 -17.01 -0.41
CA ARG A 139 -4.76 -17.74 -0.75
C ARG A 139 -5.81 -16.80 -1.31
N ASN A 140 -6.48 -17.25 -2.37
CA ASN A 140 -7.57 -16.51 -2.97
C ASN A 140 -8.65 -16.12 -1.95
N VAL A 141 -9.03 -14.84 -1.94
CA VAL A 141 -10.03 -14.19 -1.08
C VAL A 141 -9.70 -14.16 0.42
N LYS A 142 -8.89 -15.09 0.93
CA LYS A 142 -8.64 -15.25 2.37
C LYS A 142 -7.41 -14.50 2.87
N SER A 143 -6.32 -14.53 2.11
CA SER A 143 -5.05 -13.89 2.48
C SER A 143 -4.24 -13.57 1.23
N TYR A 144 -4.58 -12.45 0.60
CA TYR A 144 -3.94 -12.06 -0.65
C TYR A 144 -2.49 -11.59 -0.47
N ILE A 145 -2.22 -10.78 0.55
CA ILE A 145 -0.90 -10.25 0.83
C ILE A 145 -0.44 -10.78 2.17
N CYS A 146 0.37 -11.84 2.16
CA CYS A 146 0.98 -12.37 3.37
C CYS A 146 2.42 -11.90 3.47
N VAL A 147 2.85 -11.51 4.65
CA VAL A 147 4.23 -11.13 4.90
C VAL A 147 4.68 -11.78 6.22
N PRO A 148 5.72 -12.63 6.24
CA PRO A 148 6.20 -13.25 7.47
C PRO A 148 7.01 -12.27 8.31
N PHE A 149 6.40 -11.12 8.59
CA PHE A 149 6.93 -10.00 9.36
C PHE A 149 5.91 -9.53 10.37
N PHE A 150 6.34 -9.36 11.61
CA PHE A 150 5.52 -8.74 12.64
C PHE A 150 6.33 -7.76 13.48
N MET A 151 5.60 -6.85 14.12
CA MET A 151 6.11 -5.89 15.10
C MET A 151 5.39 -6.08 16.43
N SER A 152 6.16 -5.97 17.50
CA SER A 152 5.67 -6.01 18.88
C SER A 152 5.47 -4.61 19.44
N THR A 153 4.48 -4.47 20.32
CA THR A 153 4.28 -3.26 21.14
C THR A 153 5.40 -3.01 22.16
N GLN A 154 6.37 -3.93 22.29
CA GLN A 154 7.57 -3.76 23.13
C GLN A 154 8.74 -3.11 22.35
N GLY A 155 8.57 -2.77 21.07
CA GLY A 155 9.56 -2.04 20.28
C GLY A 155 10.56 -2.94 19.54
N TYR A 156 10.15 -4.12 19.12
CA TYR A 156 10.91 -4.96 18.21
C TYR A 156 10.04 -5.52 17.09
N GLY A 157 10.69 -5.95 16.00
CA GLY A 157 10.07 -6.66 14.89
C GLY A 157 10.94 -7.81 14.40
N LEU A 158 10.30 -8.80 13.78
CA LEU A 158 10.97 -9.97 13.21
C LEU A 158 10.44 -10.22 11.78
N LEU A 159 11.36 -10.37 10.82
CA LEU A 159 11.08 -10.82 9.46
C LEU A 159 11.74 -12.17 9.23
N ILE A 160 11.00 -13.16 8.71
CA ILE A 160 11.57 -14.41 8.21
C ILE A 160 11.92 -14.22 6.73
N ASN A 161 13.19 -14.45 6.40
CA ASN A 161 13.70 -14.39 5.02
C ASN A 161 13.42 -15.71 4.29
N SER A 162 12.16 -15.93 3.96
CA SER A 162 11.71 -17.15 3.28
C SER A 162 10.53 -16.85 2.36
N THR A 163 10.34 -17.68 1.34
CA THR A 163 9.13 -17.72 0.50
C THR A 163 8.26 -18.94 0.80
N HIS A 164 8.71 -19.81 1.72
CA HIS A 164 7.96 -20.98 2.14
C HIS A 164 6.83 -20.64 3.11
N LYS A 165 5.93 -21.58 3.27
CA LYS A 165 4.81 -21.48 4.20
C LYS A 165 5.32 -21.34 5.64
N SER A 166 4.78 -20.36 6.37
CA SER A 166 5.13 -20.14 7.78
C SER A 166 3.88 -20.05 8.63
N PHE A 167 3.94 -20.62 9.83
CA PHE A 167 2.87 -20.60 10.83
C PHE A 167 3.34 -19.90 12.09
N PHE A 168 2.48 -19.06 12.63
CA PHE A 168 2.72 -18.32 13.85
C PHE A 168 1.59 -18.59 14.83
N ASP A 169 1.92 -19.13 16.01
CA ASP A 169 1.01 -19.18 17.15
C ASP A 169 1.38 -18.04 18.10
N MET A 170 0.58 -17.00 18.08
CA MET A 170 0.82 -15.75 18.80
C MET A 170 0.19 -15.80 20.19
N ASP A 171 0.65 -16.71 21.07
CA ASP A 171 0.09 -16.90 22.42
C ASP A 171 -1.34 -17.50 22.44
N SER A 172 -1.68 -18.29 21.44
CA SER A 172 -3.02 -18.91 21.37
C SER A 172 -3.10 -20.22 22.14
N THR A 173 -2.02 -21.02 22.17
CA THR A 173 -1.99 -22.36 22.80
C THR A 173 -1.16 -22.43 24.05
N SER A 174 -0.26 -21.49 24.29
CA SER A 174 0.66 -21.48 25.45
C SER A 174 0.69 -20.09 26.04
N CYS A 175 0.65 -19.98 27.35
CA CYS A 175 0.66 -18.68 28.02
C CYS A 175 2.04 -18.01 27.90
N ASN A 176 2.04 -16.75 27.42
CA ASN A 176 3.21 -15.91 27.25
C ASN A 176 4.30 -16.54 26.34
N GLU A 177 3.87 -17.19 25.29
CA GLU A 177 4.79 -17.83 24.33
C GLU A 177 4.30 -17.65 22.88
N VAL A 178 5.19 -17.21 22.00
CA VAL A 178 5.01 -17.27 20.55
C VAL A 178 5.73 -18.50 20.02
N ARG A 179 5.08 -19.25 19.11
CA ARG A 179 5.67 -20.38 18.41
C ARG A 179 5.62 -20.15 16.92
N ILE A 180 6.72 -20.47 16.24
CA ILE A 180 6.85 -20.32 14.80
C ILE A 180 7.27 -21.65 14.20
N THR A 181 6.60 -22.02 13.10
CA THR A 181 6.99 -23.15 12.25
C THR A 181 7.22 -22.63 10.84
N GLU A 182 8.37 -22.94 10.27
CA GLU A 182 8.79 -22.47 8.95
C GLU A 182 9.20 -23.67 8.06
N GLY A 183 8.91 -23.60 6.76
CA GLY A 183 8.95 -24.75 5.83
C GLY A 183 10.20 -24.88 4.97
N SER A 184 11.21 -24.03 5.09
CA SER A 184 12.44 -24.12 4.25
C SER A 184 13.53 -25.03 4.81
N GLY A 185 13.49 -25.32 6.11
CA GLY A 185 14.57 -26.00 6.82
C GLY A 185 15.75 -25.10 7.21
N VAL A 186 15.60 -23.78 7.05
CA VAL A 186 16.61 -22.78 7.38
C VAL A 186 15.99 -21.71 8.27
N TRP A 187 16.59 -21.43 9.42
CA TRP A 187 16.23 -20.31 10.25
C TRP A 187 17.01 -19.08 9.80
N ASP A 188 16.37 -18.21 9.05
CA ASP A 188 16.94 -17.01 8.43
C ASP A 188 16.06 -15.81 8.75
N VAL A 189 16.49 -14.93 9.64
CA VAL A 189 15.65 -13.87 10.19
C VAL A 189 16.39 -12.54 10.31
N TYR A 190 15.63 -11.46 10.10
CA TYR A 190 16.03 -10.11 10.41
C TYR A 190 15.27 -9.59 11.64
N LEU A 191 15.99 -8.96 12.56
CA LEU A 191 15.44 -8.34 13.75
C LEU A 191 15.59 -6.83 13.68
N PHE A 192 14.54 -6.14 14.07
CA PHE A 192 14.44 -4.69 14.07
C PHE A 192 14.09 -4.21 15.48
N THR A 193 14.61 -3.07 15.89
CA THR A 193 14.19 -2.38 17.12
C THR A 193 13.78 -0.96 16.80
N GLY A 194 12.85 -0.39 17.56
CA GLY A 194 12.39 0.97 17.38
C GLY A 194 11.55 1.45 18.55
N ASN A 195 11.44 2.77 18.71
CA ASN A 195 10.64 3.38 19.78
C ASN A 195 9.14 3.28 19.51
N ASP A 196 8.77 3.13 18.22
CA ASP A 196 7.39 2.97 17.77
C ASP A 196 7.34 2.14 16.46
N PHE A 197 6.11 1.92 15.99
CA PHE A 197 5.87 1.16 14.75
C PHE A 197 6.46 1.84 13.51
N LYS A 198 6.51 3.18 13.48
CA LYS A 198 7.04 3.92 12.32
C LYS A 198 8.54 3.73 12.19
N GLU A 199 9.28 3.83 13.29
CA GLU A 199 10.74 3.60 13.26
C GLU A 199 11.06 2.15 12.84
N MET A 200 10.32 1.17 13.33
CA MET A 200 10.47 -0.22 12.92
C MET A 200 10.16 -0.41 11.42
N LEU A 201 9.11 0.22 10.90
CA LEU A 201 8.78 0.19 9.47
C LEU A 201 9.82 0.88 8.60
N GLN A 202 10.41 1.98 9.05
CA GLN A 202 11.51 2.65 8.34
C GLN A 202 12.70 1.71 8.17
N LYS A 203 13.06 0.96 9.20
CA LYS A 203 14.12 -0.05 9.15
C LYS A 203 13.73 -1.25 8.29
N TYR A 204 12.52 -1.77 8.47
CA TYR A 204 12.00 -2.86 7.65
C TYR A 204 11.99 -2.51 6.16
N THR A 205 11.48 -1.32 5.80
CA THR A 205 11.40 -0.89 4.40
C THR A 205 12.75 -0.48 3.83
N SER A 206 13.74 -0.11 4.65
CA SER A 206 15.11 0.08 4.17
C SER A 206 15.74 -1.22 3.66
N LEU A 207 15.36 -2.36 4.25
CA LEU A 207 15.79 -3.70 3.81
C LEU A 207 14.92 -4.27 2.67
N THR A 208 13.62 -4.08 2.76
CA THR A 208 12.65 -4.72 1.83
C THR A 208 12.27 -3.84 0.65
N GLY A 209 12.82 -2.64 0.59
CA GLY A 209 12.55 -1.65 -0.45
C GLY A 209 11.38 -0.73 -0.11
N ARG A 210 11.54 0.55 -0.44
CA ARG A 210 10.50 1.57 -0.31
C ARG A 210 9.67 1.68 -1.57
N PRO A 211 8.40 2.09 -1.47
CA PRO A 211 7.59 2.35 -2.66
C PRO A 211 8.23 3.41 -3.57
N VAL A 212 7.97 3.32 -4.85
CA VAL A 212 8.38 4.32 -5.85
C VAL A 212 7.20 5.25 -6.13
N MET A 213 7.46 6.51 -6.50
CA MET A 213 6.39 7.44 -6.87
C MET A 213 5.56 6.87 -8.03
N PRO A 214 4.25 6.67 -7.87
CA PRO A 214 3.37 6.29 -8.96
C PRO A 214 3.08 7.50 -9.86
N PRO A 215 2.50 7.31 -11.05
CA PRO A 215 2.02 8.41 -11.87
C PRO A 215 0.97 9.25 -11.13
N VAL A 216 1.03 10.58 -11.23
CA VAL A 216 0.13 11.48 -10.48
C VAL A 216 -1.34 11.30 -10.81
N TRP A 217 -1.69 10.93 -12.03
CA TRP A 217 -3.06 10.67 -12.45
C TRP A 217 -3.69 9.46 -11.72
N SER A 218 -2.89 8.56 -11.16
CA SER A 218 -3.40 7.41 -10.39
C SER A 218 -4.14 7.82 -9.11
N PHE A 219 -3.92 9.02 -8.62
CA PHE A 219 -4.65 9.56 -7.46
C PHE A 219 -6.06 10.09 -7.79
N GLY A 220 -6.43 10.19 -9.06
CA GLY A 220 -7.79 10.53 -9.46
C GLY A 220 -8.79 9.39 -9.29
N LEU A 221 -9.99 9.56 -9.86
CA LEU A 221 -10.99 8.49 -9.92
C LEU A 221 -10.70 7.56 -11.08
N TRP A 222 -10.86 6.26 -10.86
CA TRP A 222 -10.85 5.22 -11.89
C TRP A 222 -12.27 4.69 -12.09
N HIS A 223 -12.67 4.54 -13.34
CA HIS A 223 -13.91 3.88 -13.73
C HIS A 223 -13.60 2.63 -14.54
N ILE A 224 -13.86 1.46 -13.96
CA ILE A 224 -13.69 0.17 -14.59
C ILE A 224 -15.02 -0.26 -15.17
N CYS A 225 -15.03 -0.48 -16.48
CA CYS A 225 -16.24 -0.74 -17.25
C CYS A 225 -16.84 -2.13 -17.00
N ASN A 226 -18.09 -2.30 -17.34
CA ASN A 226 -18.77 -3.59 -17.23
C ASN A 226 -18.18 -4.60 -18.23
N ASN A 227 -18.08 -5.86 -17.79
CA ASN A 227 -17.51 -6.96 -18.57
C ASN A 227 -18.28 -7.28 -19.89
N LEU A 228 -19.54 -6.83 -20.00
CA LEU A 228 -20.35 -7.00 -21.20
C LEU A 228 -20.11 -5.95 -22.27
N TYR A 229 -19.36 -4.89 -21.94
CA TYR A 229 -19.17 -3.73 -22.82
C TYR A 229 -18.40 -4.05 -24.08
N ASN A 230 -18.70 -3.26 -25.12
CA ASN A 230 -17.91 -3.13 -26.33
C ASN A 230 -17.25 -1.74 -26.41
N ALA A 231 -16.47 -1.48 -27.46
CA ALA A 231 -15.73 -0.23 -27.65
C ALA A 231 -16.63 1.03 -27.61
N LYS A 232 -17.88 0.95 -28.12
CA LYS A 232 -18.83 2.06 -28.10
C LYS A 232 -19.27 2.36 -26.67
N ASP A 233 -19.63 1.33 -25.89
CA ASP A 233 -20.12 1.50 -24.52
C ASP A 233 -19.03 2.13 -23.63
N VAL A 234 -17.75 1.74 -23.83
CA VAL A 234 -16.61 2.33 -23.12
C VAL A 234 -16.47 3.83 -23.44
N VAL A 235 -16.56 4.21 -24.71
CA VAL A 235 -16.49 5.62 -25.12
C VAL A 235 -17.69 6.40 -24.55
N GLU A 236 -18.86 5.77 -24.49
CA GLU A 236 -20.09 6.39 -23.97
C GLU A 236 -20.00 6.68 -22.48
N ASP A 237 -19.50 5.76 -21.67
CA ASP A 237 -19.25 5.99 -20.24
C ASP A 237 -18.18 7.07 -20.03
N ALA A 238 -17.08 7.03 -20.78
CA ALA A 238 -16.02 8.05 -20.72
C ALA A 238 -16.58 9.45 -21.03
N TYR A 239 -17.39 9.57 -22.07
CA TYR A 239 -18.06 10.82 -22.42
C TYR A 239 -19.05 11.28 -21.32
N ARG A 240 -19.78 10.35 -20.71
CA ARG A 240 -20.77 10.65 -19.67
C ARG A 240 -20.16 11.29 -18.43
N TYR A 241 -18.99 10.82 -17.99
CA TYR A 241 -18.26 11.48 -16.90
C TYR A 241 -17.93 12.95 -17.23
N ARG A 242 -17.46 13.23 -18.44
CA ARG A 242 -17.15 14.60 -18.89
C ARG A 242 -18.41 15.45 -19.00
N GLU A 243 -19.50 14.92 -19.59
CA GLU A 243 -20.79 15.61 -19.73
C GLU A 243 -21.36 16.00 -18.36
N LEU A 244 -21.30 15.12 -17.37
CA LEU A 244 -21.80 15.36 -16.02
C LEU A 244 -20.84 16.22 -15.18
N GLY A 245 -19.62 16.47 -15.65
CA GLY A 245 -18.59 17.20 -14.93
C GLY A 245 -18.15 16.48 -13.66
N ILE A 246 -18.06 15.15 -13.70
CA ILE A 246 -17.50 14.31 -12.63
C ILE A 246 -16.03 14.06 -12.98
N PRO A 247 -15.06 14.59 -12.23
CA PRO A 247 -13.66 14.31 -12.44
C PRO A 247 -13.36 12.81 -12.46
N CYS A 248 -12.62 12.36 -13.48
CA CYS A 248 -12.23 10.95 -13.61
C CYS A 248 -10.97 10.86 -14.49
N ASP A 249 -9.96 10.14 -14.04
CA ASP A 249 -8.65 10.08 -14.69
C ASP A 249 -8.43 8.79 -15.48
N VAL A 250 -9.09 7.70 -15.12
CA VAL A 250 -8.85 6.39 -15.69
C VAL A 250 -10.15 5.74 -16.17
N ILE A 251 -10.10 5.14 -17.34
CA ILE A 251 -11.07 4.15 -17.84
C ILE A 251 -10.38 2.80 -17.92
N GLY A 252 -11.01 1.75 -17.43
CA GLY A 252 -10.46 0.40 -17.43
C GLY A 252 -11.41 -0.64 -18.00
N LEU A 253 -10.85 -1.78 -18.39
CA LEU A 253 -11.57 -2.95 -18.89
C LEU A 253 -11.27 -4.19 -18.07
N GLU A 254 -12.31 -4.90 -17.71
CA GLU A 254 -12.30 -6.22 -17.08
C GLU A 254 -12.17 -7.36 -18.14
N PRO A 255 -12.05 -8.65 -17.77
CA PRO A 255 -11.70 -9.78 -18.67
C PRO A 255 -12.49 -9.88 -19.97
N GLY A 256 -13.69 -9.31 -20.03
CA GLY A 256 -14.56 -9.33 -21.21
C GLY A 256 -14.01 -8.67 -22.48
N TRP A 257 -12.84 -8.02 -22.41
CA TRP A 257 -12.16 -7.48 -23.58
C TRP A 257 -11.49 -8.57 -24.43
N MET A 258 -11.21 -9.74 -23.84
CA MET A 258 -10.47 -10.82 -24.51
C MET A 258 -11.35 -11.65 -25.44
N GLU A 259 -10.76 -12.08 -26.55
CA GLU A 259 -11.39 -13.02 -27.50
C GLU A 259 -11.82 -14.32 -26.80
N LYS A 260 -10.97 -14.83 -25.93
CA LYS A 260 -11.29 -15.93 -25.01
C LYS A 260 -11.40 -15.36 -23.60
N SER A 261 -12.55 -15.50 -22.99
CA SER A 261 -12.76 -15.04 -21.62
C SER A 261 -11.74 -15.72 -20.68
N TYR A 262 -11.07 -14.92 -19.84
CA TYR A 262 -10.00 -15.39 -18.94
C TYR A 262 -8.89 -16.14 -19.68
N ASP A 263 -8.39 -15.57 -20.78
CA ASP A 263 -7.26 -16.14 -21.50
C ASP A 263 -5.96 -15.94 -20.71
N TYR A 264 -5.45 -17.02 -20.14
CA TYR A 264 -4.21 -17.08 -19.38
C TYR A 264 -2.95 -17.21 -20.26
N SER A 265 -3.13 -17.44 -21.56
CA SER A 265 -2.00 -17.69 -22.46
C SER A 265 -1.19 -16.42 -22.74
N THR A 266 0.03 -16.64 -23.23
CA THR A 266 0.90 -15.58 -23.76
C THR A 266 0.39 -14.97 -25.08
N GLU A 267 -0.67 -15.53 -25.68
CA GLU A 267 -1.24 -15.15 -26.98
C GLU A 267 -2.60 -14.43 -26.84
N LYS A 268 -2.83 -13.73 -25.72
CA LYS A 268 -4.05 -12.95 -25.49
C LYS A 268 -4.36 -12.01 -26.65
N LYS A 269 -5.65 -11.94 -27.00
CA LYS A 269 -6.12 -11.08 -28.11
C LYS A 269 -7.38 -10.33 -27.70
N TRP A 270 -7.58 -9.18 -28.30
CA TRP A 270 -8.82 -8.45 -28.24
C TRP A 270 -9.96 -9.24 -28.89
N ASP A 271 -11.14 -9.19 -28.28
CA ASP A 271 -12.37 -9.71 -28.89
C ASP A 271 -12.66 -8.92 -30.18
N PRO A 272 -12.64 -9.57 -31.37
CA PRO A 272 -12.80 -8.88 -32.64
C PRO A 272 -14.21 -8.34 -32.88
N VAL A 273 -15.22 -8.85 -32.14
CA VAL A 273 -16.60 -8.39 -32.24
C VAL A 273 -16.84 -7.19 -31.35
N LYS A 274 -16.36 -7.23 -30.11
CA LYS A 274 -16.52 -6.15 -29.14
C LYS A 274 -15.59 -4.96 -29.44
N PHE A 275 -14.37 -5.22 -29.91
CA PHE A 275 -13.33 -4.22 -30.12
C PHE A 275 -12.71 -4.28 -31.53
N PRO A 276 -13.52 -4.19 -32.58
CA PRO A 276 -13.07 -4.38 -33.98
C PRO A 276 -12.03 -3.34 -34.41
N LEU A 277 -12.08 -2.13 -33.85
CA LEU A 277 -11.15 -1.05 -34.18
C LEU A 277 -9.72 -1.25 -33.64
N MET A 278 -9.51 -2.23 -32.78
CA MET A 278 -8.16 -2.61 -32.35
C MET A 278 -7.43 -3.45 -33.38
N LEU A 279 -8.15 -4.06 -34.34
CA LEU A 279 -7.59 -4.93 -35.36
C LEU A 279 -7.34 -4.22 -36.68
N GLU A 280 -8.17 -3.24 -37.00
CA GLU A 280 -8.05 -2.48 -38.26
C GLU A 280 -8.03 -0.98 -38.00
N SER A 281 -6.96 -0.36 -38.44
CA SER A 281 -6.91 1.09 -38.49
C SER A 281 -7.71 1.59 -39.70
N PHE A 282 -8.44 2.69 -39.53
CA PHE A 282 -8.97 3.42 -40.68
C PHE A 282 -7.84 3.69 -41.71
N LYS A 283 -8.08 3.42 -42.97
CA LYS A 283 -7.10 3.51 -44.07
C LYS A 283 -6.27 4.80 -44.11
N PHE A 284 -6.74 5.87 -43.47
CA PHE A 284 -6.10 7.18 -43.52
C PHE A 284 -5.62 7.71 -42.16
N ARG A 285 -6.11 7.18 -41.04
CA ARG A 285 -5.68 7.54 -39.69
C ARG A 285 -5.86 6.33 -38.81
N LYS A 286 -4.77 5.75 -38.35
CA LYS A 286 -4.78 4.64 -37.39
C LYS A 286 -5.32 5.11 -36.03
N ARG A 287 -6.64 5.14 -35.85
CA ARG A 287 -7.28 5.53 -34.60
C ARG A 287 -8.16 4.40 -34.09
N THR A 288 -8.00 4.09 -32.82
CA THR A 288 -8.78 3.12 -32.09
C THR A 288 -9.76 3.84 -31.15
N PHE A 289 -10.61 3.11 -30.43
CA PHE A 289 -11.44 3.70 -29.39
C PHE A 289 -10.57 4.29 -28.25
N LEU A 290 -9.34 3.73 -28.04
CA LEU A 290 -8.38 4.27 -27.07
C LEU A 290 -7.95 5.70 -27.41
N ASP A 291 -7.77 6.00 -28.71
CA ASP A 291 -7.46 7.38 -29.11
C ASP A 291 -8.58 8.34 -28.73
N ALA A 292 -9.84 7.91 -28.83
CA ALA A 292 -10.98 8.74 -28.46
C ALA A 292 -10.99 9.04 -26.95
N ILE A 293 -10.79 8.04 -26.11
CA ILE A 293 -10.80 8.24 -24.64
C ILE A 293 -9.53 8.94 -24.15
N LYS A 294 -8.36 8.61 -24.68
CA LYS A 294 -7.07 9.20 -24.26
C LYS A 294 -6.89 10.63 -24.79
N TYR A 295 -6.76 10.79 -26.10
CA TYR A 295 -6.46 12.09 -26.72
C TYR A 295 -7.69 12.97 -26.88
N GLY A 296 -8.87 12.37 -27.02
CA GLY A 296 -10.12 13.13 -27.14
C GLY A 296 -10.66 13.61 -25.79
N MET A 297 -10.50 12.85 -24.73
CA MET A 297 -11.11 13.09 -23.42
C MET A 297 -10.14 13.08 -22.24
N GLY A 298 -8.85 12.82 -22.45
CA GLY A 298 -7.80 12.96 -21.44
C GLY A 298 -7.71 11.84 -20.41
N TYR A 299 -8.21 10.65 -20.73
CA TYR A 299 -8.12 9.49 -19.82
C TYR A 299 -6.81 8.73 -19.97
N HIS A 300 -6.39 8.09 -18.90
CA HIS A 300 -5.47 6.96 -18.89
C HIS A 300 -6.28 5.66 -18.98
N PHE A 301 -5.61 4.60 -19.44
CA PHE A 301 -6.28 3.34 -19.73
C PHE A 301 -5.69 2.16 -18.96
N GLU A 302 -6.56 1.48 -18.22
CA GLU A 302 -6.27 0.24 -17.51
C GLU A 302 -6.73 -0.97 -18.31
N LEU A 303 -5.92 -2.02 -18.29
CA LEU A 303 -6.29 -3.31 -18.88
C LEU A 303 -6.14 -4.43 -17.85
N TRP A 304 -7.25 -5.13 -17.59
CA TRP A 304 -7.23 -6.31 -16.74
C TRP A 304 -6.52 -7.48 -17.43
N LEU A 305 -5.66 -8.15 -16.70
CA LEU A 305 -4.98 -9.36 -17.12
C LEU A 305 -5.09 -10.45 -16.06
N CYS A 306 -5.08 -11.69 -16.48
CA CYS A 306 -4.59 -12.78 -15.66
C CYS A 306 -3.36 -13.35 -16.32
N ASP A 307 -2.28 -13.32 -15.61
CA ASP A 307 -1.07 -14.01 -15.98
C ASP A 307 -0.97 -15.21 -15.12
N ASP A 308 -1.23 -16.28 -15.76
CA ASP A 308 -1.46 -17.43 -14.98
C ASP A 308 -0.28 -18.34 -14.95
N TYR A 309 -0.07 -18.59 -13.82
CA TYR A 309 0.39 -19.84 -13.41
C TYR A 309 -0.60 -21.04 -13.39
N ASP A 310 -1.90 -20.85 -13.61
CA ASP A 310 -2.77 -21.94 -13.97
C ASP A 310 -2.58 -22.30 -15.45
N LEU A 311 -1.58 -23.08 -15.73
CA LEU A 311 -1.18 -23.48 -17.08
C LEU A 311 -2.18 -24.40 -17.80
N THR A 312 -3.42 -24.43 -17.37
CA THR A 312 -4.48 -25.23 -18.00
C THR A 312 -4.54 -24.98 -19.49
N TYR A 313 -4.59 -23.70 -19.89
CA TYR A 313 -4.64 -23.34 -21.30
C TYR A 313 -3.35 -23.65 -22.06
N GLU A 314 -2.20 -23.43 -21.44
CA GLU A 314 -0.92 -23.77 -22.08
C GLU A 314 -0.73 -25.26 -22.25
N GLU A 315 -1.17 -26.06 -21.31
CA GLU A 315 -1.16 -27.52 -21.42
C GLU A 315 -2.17 -28.01 -22.48
N GLU A 316 -3.38 -27.47 -22.51
CA GLU A 316 -4.37 -27.76 -23.54
C GLU A 316 -3.84 -27.40 -24.93
N ARG A 317 -3.21 -26.22 -25.07
CA ARG A 317 -2.61 -25.78 -26.32
C ARG A 317 -1.47 -26.68 -26.78
N ARG A 318 -0.58 -27.10 -25.87
CA ARG A 318 0.56 -27.96 -26.19
C ARG A 318 0.15 -29.39 -26.52
N ARG A 319 -0.88 -29.91 -25.85
CA ARG A 319 -1.34 -31.31 -26.03
C ARG A 319 -2.42 -31.49 -27.10
N GLY A 320 -2.95 -30.41 -27.62
CA GLY A 320 -3.95 -30.40 -28.67
C GLY A 320 -5.39 -30.55 -28.18
N LYS A 321 -6.35 -30.54 -29.13
CA LYS A 321 -7.79 -30.46 -28.85
C LYS A 321 -8.38 -31.66 -28.10
N ASP A 322 -7.70 -32.78 -28.10
CA ASP A 322 -8.19 -34.01 -27.45
C ASP A 322 -7.73 -34.16 -26.01
N PHE A 323 -6.90 -33.23 -25.54
CA PHE A 323 -6.43 -33.23 -24.16
C PHE A 323 -7.55 -32.77 -23.21
N LYS A 324 -7.96 -33.61 -22.30
CA LYS A 324 -8.85 -33.25 -21.20
C LYS A 324 -8.07 -33.29 -19.90
N LEU A 325 -8.15 -32.21 -19.16
CA LEU A 325 -7.60 -32.12 -17.83
C LEU A 325 -8.50 -32.93 -16.87
N GLU A 326 -7.91 -33.83 -16.10
CA GLU A 326 -8.60 -34.43 -14.96
C GLU A 326 -8.80 -33.34 -13.90
N LYS A 327 -10.05 -33.09 -13.54
CA LYS A 327 -10.41 -32.14 -12.49
C LYS A 327 -10.52 -32.88 -11.17
N GLU A 328 -9.72 -32.50 -10.21
CA GLU A 328 -9.93 -32.92 -8.82
C GLU A 328 -10.98 -32.00 -8.17
N GLU A 329 -11.62 -32.42 -7.09
CA GLU A 329 -12.62 -31.61 -6.39
C GLU A 329 -11.99 -30.43 -5.64
N VAL A 330 -12.67 -29.27 -5.68
CA VAL A 330 -12.23 -28.04 -5.01
C VAL A 330 -12.65 -28.04 -3.57
N PHE A 331 -11.68 -28.05 -2.68
CA PHE A 331 -11.91 -27.77 -1.28
C PHE A 331 -11.54 -26.31 -0.96
N MET A 332 -12.49 -25.41 -1.16
CA MET A 332 -12.28 -23.97 -0.96
C MET A 332 -12.24 -23.56 0.52
N ASP A 333 -12.66 -24.41 1.44
CA ASP A 333 -12.94 -23.99 2.83
C ASP A 333 -12.00 -24.52 3.90
N THR A 334 -10.97 -25.28 3.57
CA THR A 334 -10.02 -25.75 4.56
C THR A 334 -8.73 -24.94 4.53
N GLU A 335 -8.17 -24.65 5.68
CA GLU A 335 -6.88 -23.90 5.80
C GLU A 335 -5.73 -24.62 5.07
N GLU A 336 -5.87 -25.91 4.81
CA GLU A 336 -4.85 -26.74 4.20
C GLU A 336 -4.98 -26.86 2.67
N PHE A 337 -6.17 -26.61 2.13
CA PHE A 337 -6.45 -26.85 0.71
C PHE A 337 -7.12 -25.64 0.07
N ASP A 338 -6.35 -24.67 -0.25
CA ASP A 338 -6.73 -23.65 -1.22
C ASP A 338 -6.37 -24.15 -2.62
N THR A 339 -6.75 -25.40 -2.87
CA THR A 339 -6.53 -26.06 -4.15
C THR A 339 -7.71 -25.82 -5.06
N ARG A 340 -7.44 -25.24 -6.16
CA ARG A 340 -8.11 -25.66 -7.39
C ARG A 340 -7.29 -26.81 -7.93
N LEU A 341 -7.81 -27.83 -8.12
CA LEU A 341 -8.36 -28.74 -8.74
C LEU A 341 -7.96 -29.18 -10.05
N GLY A 342 -7.23 -30.21 -9.96
CA GLY A 342 -7.21 -31.23 -10.92
C GLY A 342 -6.53 -30.85 -12.16
N VAL A 343 -5.50 -30.14 -12.11
CA VAL A 343 -4.63 -30.07 -13.24
C VAL A 343 -3.35 -30.79 -12.86
N ASN A 344 -3.10 -31.94 -13.45
CA ASN A 344 -1.82 -32.61 -13.37
C ASN A 344 -0.72 -31.86 -14.14
N VAL A 345 -0.70 -30.55 -14.10
CA VAL A 345 0.40 -29.77 -14.65
C VAL A 345 1.51 -29.77 -13.62
N ARG A 346 2.51 -30.58 -13.84
CA ARG A 346 3.67 -30.73 -12.95
C ARG A 346 4.87 -29.89 -13.37
N THR A 347 4.84 -29.29 -14.56
CA THR A 347 5.97 -28.55 -15.10
C THR A 347 5.48 -27.30 -15.78
N ASP A 348 5.92 -26.16 -15.30
CA ASP A 348 5.79 -24.86 -15.92
C ASP A 348 7.08 -24.56 -16.70
N LEU A 349 6.96 -24.34 -17.99
CA LEU A 349 8.07 -23.99 -18.87
C LEU A 349 8.15 -22.47 -19.15
N ILE A 350 7.14 -21.73 -18.71
CA ILE A 350 6.96 -20.31 -19.05
C ILE A 350 7.43 -19.40 -17.93
N THR A 351 7.02 -19.71 -16.70
CA THR A 351 7.33 -18.90 -15.52
C THR A 351 8.80 -19.05 -15.13
N LYS A 352 9.57 -18.01 -15.35
CA LYS A 352 11.01 -17.95 -15.02
C LYS A 352 11.33 -16.58 -14.45
N PRO A 353 12.12 -16.48 -13.40
CA PRO A 353 12.58 -15.19 -12.89
C PRO A 353 13.43 -14.42 -13.89
N GLU A 354 14.07 -15.12 -14.84
CA GLU A 354 14.98 -14.58 -15.83
C GLU A 354 14.31 -14.17 -17.16
N GLU A 355 13.08 -14.61 -17.40
CA GLU A 355 12.31 -14.24 -18.60
C GLU A 355 11.09 -13.42 -18.18
N SER A 356 11.03 -12.16 -18.67
CA SER A 356 9.98 -11.24 -18.27
C SER A 356 8.65 -11.54 -18.95
N TRP A 357 7.59 -11.71 -18.18
CA TRP A 357 6.22 -11.76 -18.64
C TRP A 357 5.81 -10.51 -19.44
N PHE A 358 6.41 -9.38 -19.16
CA PHE A 358 6.16 -8.13 -19.89
C PHE A 358 6.40 -8.28 -21.40
N GLU A 359 7.30 -9.14 -21.82
CA GLU A 359 7.57 -9.40 -23.23
C GLU A 359 6.32 -9.88 -24.00
N HIS A 360 5.39 -10.56 -23.33
CA HIS A 360 4.13 -11.01 -23.90
C HIS A 360 3.02 -9.94 -23.87
N LEU A 361 3.24 -8.83 -23.16
CA LEU A 361 2.24 -7.81 -22.88
C LEU A 361 2.59 -6.44 -23.43
N LYS A 362 3.83 -6.21 -23.84
CA LYS A 362 4.30 -4.90 -24.34
C LYS A 362 3.51 -4.36 -25.53
N ASN A 363 2.97 -5.23 -26.38
CA ASN A 363 2.13 -4.82 -27.50
C ASN A 363 0.83 -4.13 -27.04
N PHE A 364 0.28 -4.49 -25.89
CA PHE A 364 -0.88 -3.79 -25.31
C PHE A 364 -0.53 -2.37 -24.87
N VAL A 365 0.69 -2.17 -24.35
CA VAL A 365 1.24 -0.85 -24.02
C VAL A 365 1.42 -0.01 -25.29
N ASP A 366 1.94 -0.61 -26.36
CA ASP A 366 2.10 0.06 -27.67
C ASP A 366 0.76 0.46 -28.28
N TRP A 367 -0.32 -0.27 -27.97
CA TRP A 367 -1.68 0.07 -28.41
C TRP A 367 -2.34 1.13 -27.52
N GLY A 368 -1.77 1.45 -26.36
CA GLY A 368 -2.23 2.56 -25.54
C GLY A 368 -2.59 2.23 -24.10
N THR A 369 -2.36 1.02 -23.60
CA THR A 369 -2.53 0.67 -22.20
C THR A 369 -1.51 1.42 -21.34
N ASP A 370 -1.95 2.09 -20.30
CA ASP A 370 -1.08 2.82 -19.38
C ASP A 370 -0.69 1.99 -18.14
N PHE A 371 -1.51 1.04 -17.75
CA PHE A 371 -1.18 0.11 -16.67
C PHE A 371 -2.06 -1.15 -16.70
N PHE A 372 -1.65 -2.14 -15.92
CA PHE A 372 -2.32 -3.42 -15.84
C PHE A 372 -2.87 -3.68 -14.43
N LYS A 373 -4.12 -4.16 -14.39
CA LYS A 373 -4.67 -4.86 -13.23
C LYS A 373 -4.37 -6.33 -13.43
N THR A 374 -3.46 -6.88 -12.62
CA THR A 374 -3.17 -8.31 -12.63
C THR A 374 -3.99 -8.97 -11.53
N ASP A 375 -4.96 -9.79 -11.90
CA ASP A 375 -5.80 -10.46 -10.92
C ASP A 375 -5.12 -11.74 -10.42
N GLY A 376 -4.69 -11.73 -9.16
CA GLY A 376 -3.99 -12.83 -8.54
C GLY A 376 -4.87 -13.95 -8.02
N ALA A 377 -6.18 -13.84 -8.14
CA ALA A 377 -7.11 -14.77 -7.52
C ALA A 377 -6.95 -16.22 -7.99
N LEU A 378 -6.53 -16.44 -9.24
CA LEU A 378 -6.31 -17.75 -9.84
C LEU A 378 -4.85 -18.18 -9.86
N GLN A 379 -3.93 -17.24 -9.67
CA GLN A 379 -2.49 -17.43 -9.82
C GLN A 379 -1.83 -18.16 -8.66
N VAL A 380 -2.44 -18.09 -7.48
CA VAL A 380 -1.86 -18.59 -6.23
C VAL A 380 -2.59 -19.81 -5.68
N ASN A 381 -3.02 -20.67 -6.57
CA ASN A 381 -3.58 -21.97 -6.19
C ASN A 381 -2.45 -22.95 -5.87
N ASN A 382 -2.70 -23.84 -4.91
CA ASN A 382 -1.75 -24.90 -4.62
C ASN A 382 -1.65 -25.89 -5.79
N HIS A 383 -0.46 -26.14 -6.23
CA HIS A 383 -0.16 -27.16 -7.23
C HIS A 383 0.93 -28.11 -6.73
N PRO A 384 0.64 -28.99 -5.77
CA PRO A 384 1.63 -29.88 -5.20
C PRO A 384 2.33 -30.70 -6.29
N GLY A 385 3.65 -30.72 -6.25
CA GLY A 385 4.48 -31.40 -7.23
C GLY A 385 4.69 -30.66 -8.55
N ARG A 386 4.22 -29.40 -8.69
CA ARG A 386 4.59 -28.54 -9.81
C ARG A 386 6.08 -28.20 -9.72
N VAL A 387 6.73 -28.18 -10.87
CA VAL A 387 8.09 -27.67 -11.03
C VAL A 387 8.07 -26.58 -12.10
N TYR A 388 8.55 -25.40 -11.74
CA TYR A 388 8.59 -24.23 -12.61
C TYR A 388 9.75 -24.29 -13.60
N GLY A 389 9.74 -23.44 -14.62
CA GLY A 389 10.76 -23.38 -15.66
C GLY A 389 12.19 -23.20 -15.12
N ASN A 390 12.35 -22.53 -13.99
CA ASN A 390 13.60 -22.37 -13.26
C ASN A 390 13.90 -23.52 -12.27
N LYS A 391 13.11 -24.59 -12.28
CA LYS A 391 13.20 -25.76 -11.40
C LYS A 391 12.79 -25.54 -9.94
N MET A 392 12.22 -24.40 -9.59
CA MET A 392 11.62 -24.20 -8.27
C MET A 392 10.41 -25.12 -8.09
N THR A 393 10.21 -25.58 -6.86
CA THR A 393 8.99 -26.32 -6.50
C THR A 393 7.86 -25.35 -6.12
N ASP A 394 6.63 -25.87 -6.06
CA ASP A 394 5.47 -25.04 -5.64
C ASP A 394 5.62 -24.52 -4.21
N GLU A 395 6.17 -25.31 -3.28
CA GLU A 395 6.37 -24.86 -1.90
C GLU A 395 7.29 -23.64 -1.80
N GLU A 396 8.23 -23.48 -2.71
CA GLU A 396 9.16 -22.35 -2.76
C GLU A 396 8.60 -21.19 -3.59
N CYS A 397 7.93 -21.47 -4.71
CA CYS A 397 7.52 -20.48 -5.70
C CYS A 397 6.14 -19.87 -5.43
N HIS A 398 5.25 -20.54 -4.75
CA HIS A 398 3.88 -20.12 -4.52
C HIS A 398 3.76 -18.68 -4.01
N ASN A 399 4.40 -18.38 -2.89
CA ASN A 399 4.40 -17.02 -2.33
C ASN A 399 5.32 -16.06 -3.09
N PHE A 400 6.29 -16.57 -3.82
CA PHE A 400 7.24 -15.78 -4.59
C PHE A 400 6.67 -15.36 -5.95
N TYR A 401 5.78 -16.14 -6.53
CA TYR A 401 5.26 -15.92 -7.87
C TYR A 401 4.63 -14.54 -8.09
N PRO A 402 3.68 -14.06 -7.25
CA PRO A 402 3.09 -12.73 -7.44
C PRO A 402 4.13 -11.62 -7.40
N LEU A 403 5.11 -11.75 -6.51
CA LEU A 403 6.19 -10.79 -6.37
C LEU A 403 7.09 -10.74 -7.60
N MET A 404 7.42 -11.91 -8.15
CA MET A 404 8.20 -12.04 -9.38
C MET A 404 7.48 -11.40 -10.57
N LEU A 405 6.20 -11.72 -10.75
CA LEU A 405 5.36 -11.15 -11.81
C LEU A 405 5.31 -9.63 -11.73
N MET A 406 5.02 -9.07 -10.55
CA MET A 406 4.95 -7.62 -10.36
C MET A 406 6.26 -6.91 -10.70
N ARG A 407 7.39 -7.44 -10.24
CA ARG A 407 8.70 -6.88 -10.56
C ARG A 407 8.96 -6.91 -12.06
N GLN A 408 8.69 -8.03 -12.73
CA GLN A 408 8.89 -8.17 -14.17
C GLN A 408 8.01 -7.20 -14.97
N MET A 409 6.75 -7.03 -14.55
CA MET A 409 5.84 -6.09 -15.17
C MET A 409 6.28 -4.64 -14.93
N TRP A 410 6.72 -4.33 -13.70
CA TRP A 410 7.17 -3.00 -13.34
C TRP A 410 8.44 -2.60 -14.11
N GLU A 411 9.48 -3.45 -14.07
CA GLU A 411 10.76 -3.21 -14.74
C GLU A 411 10.57 -3.16 -16.27
N GLY A 412 9.82 -4.10 -16.85
CA GLY A 412 9.57 -4.14 -18.27
C GLY A 412 8.82 -2.91 -18.80
N PHE A 413 7.77 -2.45 -18.08
CA PHE A 413 7.04 -1.24 -18.45
C PHE A 413 7.94 0.01 -18.35
N ALA A 414 8.71 0.13 -17.26
CA ALA A 414 9.61 1.26 -17.06
C ALA A 414 10.68 1.35 -18.16
N GLU A 415 11.30 0.22 -18.50
CA GLU A 415 12.32 0.14 -19.55
C GLU A 415 11.74 0.43 -20.92
N HIS A 416 10.57 -0.14 -21.24
CA HIS A 416 9.93 0.02 -22.55
C HIS A 416 9.42 1.45 -22.81
N THR A 417 8.93 2.12 -21.76
CA THR A 417 8.22 3.41 -21.93
C THR A 417 8.98 4.63 -21.40
N ASN A 418 9.99 4.43 -20.56
CA ASN A 418 10.62 5.47 -19.74
C ASN A 418 9.61 6.26 -18.88
N ARG A 419 8.50 5.61 -18.49
CA ARG A 419 7.45 6.15 -17.62
C ARG A 419 7.34 5.34 -16.34
N ARG A 420 6.86 6.00 -15.28
CA ARG A 420 6.56 5.31 -14.01
C ARG A 420 5.44 4.29 -14.20
N PRO A 421 5.69 3.03 -13.86
CA PRO A 421 4.66 1.99 -13.91
C PRO A 421 3.63 2.17 -12.80
N LEU A 422 2.44 1.66 -13.04
CA LEU A 422 1.46 1.34 -12.03
C LEU A 422 1.05 -0.11 -12.25
N ILE A 423 1.41 -0.99 -11.33
CA ILE A 423 0.97 -2.38 -11.32
C ILE A 423 -0.05 -2.54 -10.21
N PHE A 424 -1.23 -3.04 -10.55
CA PHE A 424 -2.37 -3.13 -9.65
C PHE A 424 -2.73 -4.59 -9.40
N ASN A 425 -2.36 -5.12 -8.22
CA ASN A 425 -2.44 -6.55 -7.92
C ASN A 425 -2.93 -6.79 -6.48
N PRO A 426 -3.82 -7.76 -6.21
CA PRO A 426 -4.27 -8.06 -4.85
C PRO A 426 -3.28 -8.91 -4.05
N CYS A 427 -2.37 -9.66 -4.72
CA CYS A 427 -1.49 -10.63 -4.09
C CYS A 427 -0.08 -10.09 -3.87
N GLY A 428 0.56 -10.49 -2.78
CA GLY A 428 1.93 -10.08 -2.51
C GLY A 428 2.59 -10.79 -1.34
N TRP A 429 3.90 -10.63 -1.26
CA TRP A 429 4.81 -11.15 -0.25
C TRP A 429 5.78 -10.08 0.21
N THR A 430 6.79 -10.41 1.02
CA THR A 430 7.87 -9.49 1.42
C THR A 430 8.46 -8.74 0.22
N THR A 431 8.66 -7.44 0.30
CA THR A 431 9.11 -6.48 -0.73
C THR A 431 8.03 -5.97 -1.69
N PHE A 432 6.82 -6.46 -1.57
CA PHE A 432 5.68 -6.14 -2.42
C PHE A 432 5.42 -4.63 -2.59
N GLN A 433 5.53 -3.88 -1.50
CA GLN A 433 5.30 -2.43 -1.47
C GLN A 433 6.17 -1.65 -2.46
N LYS A 434 7.30 -2.21 -2.88
CA LYS A 434 8.22 -1.58 -3.84
C LYS A 434 7.66 -1.59 -5.26
N TRP A 435 6.87 -2.60 -5.62
CA TRP A 435 6.54 -2.91 -7.00
C TRP A 435 5.09 -2.62 -7.39
N ALA A 436 4.16 -2.62 -6.43
CA ALA A 436 2.74 -2.59 -6.77
C ALA A 436 1.90 -1.67 -5.88
N SER A 437 0.81 -1.22 -6.46
CA SER A 437 -0.39 -0.78 -5.77
C SER A 437 -1.38 -1.93 -5.67
N THR A 438 -2.37 -1.83 -4.78
CA THR A 438 -3.31 -2.92 -4.53
C THR A 438 -4.75 -2.48 -4.46
N TRP A 439 -5.64 -3.45 -4.63
CA TRP A 439 -6.97 -3.38 -4.04
C TRP A 439 -7.12 -4.57 -3.07
N THR A 440 -8.12 -4.50 -2.22
CA THR A 440 -8.34 -5.54 -1.20
C THR A 440 -8.96 -6.82 -1.75
N GLY A 441 -8.88 -7.04 -3.06
CA GLY A 441 -9.49 -8.18 -3.73
C GLY A 441 -11.03 -8.18 -3.60
N ASP A 442 -11.64 -9.35 -3.68
CA ASP A 442 -13.10 -9.55 -3.67
C ASP A 442 -13.74 -9.40 -2.27
N THR A 443 -13.32 -8.41 -1.51
CA THR A 443 -13.78 -8.20 -0.12
C THR A 443 -14.95 -7.24 0.04
N GLY A 444 -15.42 -6.64 -1.05
CA GLY A 444 -16.70 -5.95 -1.15
C GLY A 444 -16.77 -4.48 -0.74
N GLY A 445 -15.72 -3.87 -0.22
CA GLY A 445 -15.67 -2.41 0.03
C GLY A 445 -16.48 -1.91 1.23
N GLY A 446 -16.72 -2.75 2.24
CA GLY A 446 -17.33 -2.39 3.51
C GLY A 446 -16.33 -2.20 4.65
N ALA A 447 -16.82 -2.13 5.90
CA ALA A 447 -16.01 -1.88 7.09
C ALA A 447 -14.87 -2.88 7.32
N THR A 448 -15.07 -4.16 6.98
CA THR A 448 -14.04 -5.21 7.13
C THR A 448 -12.83 -5.01 6.20
N THR A 449 -13.03 -4.29 5.10
CA THR A 449 -11.99 -3.97 4.12
C THR A 449 -10.89 -3.10 4.74
N LEU A 450 -11.26 -2.12 5.56
CA LEU A 450 -10.30 -1.24 6.23
C LEU A 450 -9.37 -2.00 7.19
N CYS A 451 -9.89 -3.03 7.86
CA CYS A 451 -9.06 -3.88 8.73
C CYS A 451 -7.98 -4.64 7.93
N GLY A 452 -8.32 -5.16 6.74
CA GLY A 452 -7.33 -5.75 5.84
C GLY A 452 -6.26 -4.74 5.39
N MET A 453 -6.68 -3.51 5.05
CA MET A 453 -5.76 -2.42 4.71
C MET A 453 -4.81 -2.07 5.88
N PHE A 454 -5.30 -2.07 7.12
CA PHE A 454 -4.46 -1.83 8.29
C PHE A 454 -3.37 -2.89 8.45
N ASN A 455 -3.72 -4.16 8.24
CA ASN A 455 -2.75 -5.24 8.27
C ASN A 455 -1.63 -5.05 7.23
N THR A 456 -1.97 -4.61 6.02
CA THR A 456 -0.95 -4.33 4.99
C THR A 456 -0.16 -3.07 5.30
N CYS A 457 -0.76 -2.04 5.91
CA CYS A 457 -0.04 -0.84 6.36
C CYS A 457 1.04 -1.18 7.39
N PHE A 458 0.75 -2.06 8.35
CA PHE A 458 1.74 -2.55 9.31
C PHE A 458 2.80 -3.48 8.69
N ALA A 459 2.65 -3.86 7.43
CA ALA A 459 3.67 -4.54 6.64
C ALA A 459 4.32 -3.61 5.58
N GLY A 460 4.19 -2.29 5.73
CA GLY A 460 4.85 -1.27 4.90
C GLY A 460 4.12 -0.92 3.61
N HIS A 461 2.89 -1.43 3.39
CA HIS A 461 2.14 -1.19 2.17
C HIS A 461 0.83 -0.43 2.43
N GLY A 462 0.67 0.74 1.82
CA GLY A 462 -0.51 1.59 2.00
C GLY A 462 -1.03 2.25 0.72
N LEU A 463 -0.45 1.95 -0.46
CA LEU A 463 -0.96 2.44 -1.74
C LEU A 463 -2.08 1.50 -2.24
N THR A 464 -3.24 1.63 -1.63
CA THR A 464 -4.34 0.67 -1.78
C THR A 464 -5.69 1.34 -2.00
N THR A 465 -6.65 0.55 -2.45
CA THR A 465 -8.07 0.91 -2.58
C THR A 465 -8.95 -0.33 -2.41
N ASN A 466 -10.25 -0.18 -2.70
CA ASN A 466 -11.25 -1.24 -2.73
C ASN A 466 -12.15 -1.10 -3.96
N ASP A 467 -12.96 -2.09 -4.23
CA ASP A 467 -14.07 -1.98 -5.16
C ASP A 467 -15.20 -1.20 -4.49
N MET A 468 -15.23 0.12 -4.75
CA MET A 468 -16.17 1.06 -4.09
C MET A 468 -17.62 0.59 -4.17
N SER A 469 -18.32 0.61 -3.04
CA SER A 469 -19.78 0.48 -3.00
C SER A 469 -20.43 1.79 -3.49
N ALA A 470 -20.29 2.07 -4.78
CA ALA A 470 -20.60 3.37 -5.40
C ALA A 470 -22.09 3.70 -5.45
N ASN A 471 -22.96 2.80 -5.02
CA ASN A 471 -24.41 2.94 -4.93
C ASN A 471 -24.92 3.12 -3.49
N THR A 472 -24.02 3.34 -2.53
CA THR A 472 -24.35 3.71 -1.15
C THR A 472 -23.57 4.97 -0.76
N VAL A 473 -24.16 5.82 0.08
CA VAL A 473 -23.56 7.10 0.47
C VAL A 473 -22.28 6.85 1.28
N GLU A 474 -22.31 5.87 2.18
CA GLU A 474 -21.19 5.45 3.02
C GLU A 474 -20.07 4.85 2.18
N GLY A 475 -20.41 4.02 1.20
CA GLY A 475 -19.42 3.41 0.29
C GLY A 475 -18.72 4.44 -0.60
N VAL A 476 -19.44 5.46 -1.05
CA VAL A 476 -18.87 6.58 -1.82
C VAL A 476 -17.92 7.39 -0.93
N HIS A 477 -18.33 7.77 0.28
CA HIS A 477 -17.47 8.44 1.25
C HIS A 477 -16.16 7.67 1.49
N PHE A 478 -16.28 6.39 1.82
CA PHE A 478 -15.12 5.52 2.08
C PHE A 478 -14.21 5.40 0.86
N GLY A 479 -14.76 5.09 -0.32
CA GLY A 479 -13.97 4.83 -1.52
C GLY A 479 -13.22 6.05 -2.07
N TYR A 480 -13.78 7.26 -1.94
CA TYR A 480 -13.09 8.48 -2.37
C TYR A 480 -12.01 8.98 -1.38
N LEU A 481 -12.06 8.57 -0.12
CA LEU A 481 -11.13 9.00 0.93
C LEU A 481 -10.10 7.91 1.28
N LEU A 482 -9.75 7.08 0.31
CA LEU A 482 -8.62 6.14 0.33
C LEU A 482 -7.45 6.67 -0.51
N PRO A 483 -6.25 6.10 -0.39
CA PRO A 483 -5.08 6.46 -1.21
C PRO A 483 -5.36 6.43 -2.72
N LEU A 484 -5.97 5.39 -3.23
CA LEU A 484 -6.48 5.28 -4.59
C LEU A 484 -8.01 5.19 -4.56
N SER A 485 -8.69 5.41 -5.68
CA SER A 485 -10.15 5.42 -5.74
C SER A 485 -10.67 4.82 -7.05
N GLN A 486 -11.44 3.73 -6.95
CA GLN A 486 -12.02 3.10 -8.13
C GLN A 486 -13.49 2.74 -7.96
N ILE A 487 -14.24 2.82 -9.06
CA ILE A 487 -15.58 2.24 -9.23
C ILE A 487 -15.41 1.06 -10.19
N ASN A 488 -15.57 -0.17 -9.69
CA ASN A 488 -15.49 -1.37 -10.50
C ASN A 488 -16.89 -1.87 -10.85
N ASN A 489 -17.18 -1.98 -12.16
CA ASN A 489 -18.46 -2.43 -12.70
C ASN A 489 -18.41 -3.83 -13.31
N TYR A 490 -17.38 -4.61 -13.09
CA TYR A 490 -17.18 -5.94 -13.69
C TYR A 490 -18.48 -6.72 -13.92
N SER A 491 -19.20 -7.08 -12.87
CA SER A 491 -20.47 -7.80 -12.91
C SER A 491 -21.64 -7.00 -12.34
N SER A 492 -21.49 -5.68 -12.21
CA SER A 492 -22.42 -4.79 -11.53
C SER A 492 -22.62 -3.50 -12.31
N TRP A 493 -23.62 -2.70 -11.90
CA TRP A 493 -24.00 -1.46 -12.54
C TRP A 493 -23.93 -0.34 -11.50
N LYS A 494 -22.72 0.15 -11.21
CA LYS A 494 -22.43 1.16 -10.19
C LYS A 494 -22.20 2.57 -10.76
N MET A 495 -22.50 2.79 -12.04
CA MET A 495 -22.34 4.11 -12.66
C MET A 495 -23.27 5.12 -11.98
N PRO A 496 -22.76 6.32 -11.59
CA PRO A 496 -23.52 7.30 -10.81
C PRO A 496 -24.88 7.67 -11.41
N TRP A 497 -24.94 7.78 -12.72
CA TRP A 497 -26.18 8.20 -13.43
C TRP A 497 -27.29 7.15 -13.43
N LEU A 498 -26.99 5.89 -13.17
CA LEU A 498 -28.04 4.84 -13.05
C LEU A 498 -28.78 4.89 -11.71
N TRP A 499 -28.20 5.54 -10.72
CA TRP A 499 -28.75 5.65 -9.36
C TRP A 499 -29.43 7.00 -9.10
N GLY A 500 -29.58 7.80 -10.16
CA GLY A 500 -30.37 9.05 -10.15
C GLY A 500 -29.55 10.30 -9.75
N PRO A 501 -30.21 11.48 -9.80
CA PRO A 501 -29.53 12.77 -9.65
C PRO A 501 -28.79 12.95 -8.32
N LYS A 502 -29.29 12.35 -7.24
CA LYS A 502 -28.63 12.38 -5.91
C LYS A 502 -27.24 11.76 -5.98
N PHE A 503 -27.10 10.60 -6.62
CA PHE A 503 -25.80 9.93 -6.74
C PHE A 503 -24.88 10.64 -7.73
N VAL A 504 -25.40 11.21 -8.80
CA VAL A 504 -24.60 12.08 -9.69
C VAL A 504 -24.00 13.25 -8.91
N ALA A 505 -24.81 13.95 -8.11
CA ALA A 505 -24.35 15.06 -7.28
C ALA A 505 -23.34 14.62 -6.22
N LEU A 506 -23.57 13.48 -5.57
CA LEU A 506 -22.69 12.90 -4.57
C LEU A 506 -21.31 12.55 -5.15
N HIS A 507 -21.29 11.81 -6.26
CA HIS A 507 -20.04 11.45 -6.94
C HIS A 507 -19.30 12.68 -7.47
N LYS A 508 -20.03 13.65 -8.04
CA LYS A 508 -19.42 14.92 -8.47
C LYS A 508 -18.76 15.66 -7.32
N PHE A 509 -19.43 15.72 -6.17
CA PHE A 509 -18.89 16.36 -4.96
C PHE A 509 -17.61 15.66 -4.51
N TYR A 510 -17.64 14.34 -4.28
CA TYR A 510 -16.47 13.61 -3.77
C TYR A 510 -15.33 13.54 -4.77
N SER A 511 -15.63 13.35 -6.06
CA SER A 511 -14.59 13.37 -7.08
C SER A 511 -13.94 14.75 -7.23
N SER A 512 -14.73 15.84 -7.10
CA SER A 512 -14.18 17.21 -7.06
C SER A 512 -13.32 17.44 -5.81
N LEU A 513 -13.76 16.99 -4.64
CA LEU A 513 -12.95 17.06 -3.41
C LEU A 513 -11.65 16.28 -3.59
N ARG A 514 -11.71 15.07 -4.14
CA ARG A 514 -10.52 14.26 -4.41
C ARG A 514 -9.58 14.93 -5.41
N SER A 515 -10.10 15.47 -6.52
CA SER A 515 -9.31 16.24 -7.50
C SER A 515 -8.54 17.38 -6.82
N ARG A 516 -9.19 18.11 -5.91
CA ARG A 516 -8.53 19.15 -5.11
C ARG A 516 -7.50 18.61 -4.13
N LEU A 517 -7.70 17.42 -3.56
CA LEU A 517 -6.78 16.80 -2.60
C LEU A 517 -5.57 16.12 -3.25
N ILE A 518 -5.51 15.94 -4.57
CA ILE A 518 -4.36 15.29 -5.23
C ILE A 518 -3.02 15.91 -4.84
N PRO A 519 -2.84 17.25 -4.75
CA PRO A 519 -1.58 17.85 -4.30
C PRO A 519 -1.14 17.37 -2.91
N TYR A 520 -2.08 17.26 -1.97
CA TYR A 520 -1.84 16.74 -0.63
C TYR A 520 -1.48 15.24 -0.66
N LEU A 521 -2.29 14.41 -1.33
CA LEU A 521 -2.09 12.96 -1.42
C LEU A 521 -0.76 12.62 -2.10
N TYR A 522 -0.43 13.33 -3.17
CA TYR A 522 0.81 13.13 -3.91
C TYR A 522 2.05 13.51 -3.08
N SER A 523 1.95 14.59 -2.30
CA SER A 523 3.00 14.98 -1.36
C SER A 523 3.16 13.96 -0.22
N CYS A 524 2.06 13.41 0.29
CA CYS A 524 2.10 12.33 1.28
C CYS A 524 2.75 11.06 0.70
N MET A 525 2.46 10.73 -0.56
CA MET A 525 3.11 9.61 -1.25
C MET A 525 4.61 9.85 -1.42
N TYR A 526 5.03 11.06 -1.82
CA TYR A 526 6.44 11.40 -1.89
C TYR A 526 7.15 11.16 -0.55
N ARG A 527 6.56 11.60 0.56
CA ARG A 527 7.07 11.32 1.89
C ARG A 527 7.19 9.81 2.15
N THR A 528 6.17 9.01 1.78
CA THR A 528 6.21 7.55 1.89
C THR A 528 7.40 6.95 1.13
N THR A 529 7.77 7.50 -0.03
CA THR A 529 8.97 7.03 -0.77
C THR A 529 10.27 7.33 -0.03
N GLN A 530 10.28 8.34 0.85
CA GLN A 530 11.47 8.74 1.61
C GLN A 530 11.63 7.95 2.91
N ASP A 531 10.52 7.72 3.63
CA ASP A 531 10.56 7.12 4.96
C ASP A 531 9.96 5.70 5.04
N GLY A 532 9.24 5.25 4.00
CA GLY A 532 8.60 3.93 3.96
C GLY A 532 7.34 3.83 4.81
N ILE A 533 6.86 4.94 5.38
CA ILE A 533 5.64 4.96 6.20
C ILE A 533 4.44 5.19 5.28
N PRO A 534 3.45 4.29 5.27
CA PRO A 534 2.21 4.50 4.52
C PRO A 534 1.50 5.79 4.93
N PHE A 535 0.80 6.43 3.99
CA PHE A 535 -0.04 7.60 4.33
C PHE A 535 -1.53 7.26 4.53
N LEU A 536 -1.95 6.02 4.27
CA LEU A 536 -3.12 5.43 4.94
C LEU A 536 -2.63 4.89 6.28
N LEU A 537 -2.97 5.58 7.37
CA LEU A 537 -2.43 5.26 8.69
C LEU A 537 -3.51 4.68 9.59
N PRO A 538 -3.32 3.46 10.12
CA PRO A 538 -4.09 3.00 11.27
C PRO A 538 -3.91 3.97 12.46
N PRO A 539 -4.97 4.35 13.19
CA PRO A 539 -4.81 5.23 14.36
C PRO A 539 -3.79 4.71 15.38
N ALA A 540 -3.70 3.38 15.56
CA ALA A 540 -2.70 2.77 16.43
C ALA A 540 -1.24 2.97 15.99
N MET A 541 -0.99 3.20 14.70
CA MET A 541 0.36 3.51 14.19
C MET A 541 0.75 4.96 14.46
N GLU A 542 -0.21 5.87 14.35
CA GLU A 542 0.01 7.30 14.61
C GLU A 542 0.04 7.62 16.12
N PHE A 543 -0.79 6.92 16.90
CA PHE A 543 -0.94 7.11 18.36
C PHE A 543 -0.68 5.80 19.11
N PRO A 544 0.56 5.26 19.09
CA PRO A 544 0.86 3.91 19.61
C PRO A 544 0.66 3.79 21.13
N GLN A 545 0.71 4.91 21.87
CA GLN A 545 0.50 4.95 23.31
C GLN A 545 -0.98 4.97 23.71
N ASP A 546 -1.86 5.28 22.76
CA ASP A 546 -3.31 5.30 23.00
C ASP A 546 -3.91 3.90 22.72
N ARG A 547 -4.15 3.14 23.79
CA ARG A 547 -4.68 1.77 23.69
C ARG A 547 -6.04 1.69 22.97
N LYS A 548 -6.87 2.75 23.03
CA LYS A 548 -8.16 2.77 22.33
C LYS A 548 -7.98 2.70 20.82
N CYS A 549 -6.91 3.29 20.31
CA CYS A 549 -6.60 3.27 18.89
C CYS A 549 -6.39 1.85 18.32
N ARG A 550 -5.99 0.87 19.17
CA ARG A 550 -5.80 -0.52 18.74
C ARG A 550 -7.10 -1.25 18.39
N GLY A 551 -8.23 -0.75 18.84
CA GLY A 551 -9.55 -1.33 18.58
C GLY A 551 -10.34 -0.67 17.45
N LEU A 552 -9.87 0.45 16.91
CA LEU A 552 -10.59 1.22 15.89
C LEU A 552 -10.53 0.52 14.53
N LYS A 553 -11.69 0.25 13.94
CA LYS A 553 -11.81 -0.46 12.66
C LYS A 553 -12.57 0.35 11.59
N ASN A 554 -13.15 1.47 11.99
CA ASN A 554 -13.97 2.33 11.13
C ASN A 554 -13.34 3.72 10.94
N GLU A 555 -12.14 3.93 11.43
CA GLU A 555 -11.45 5.20 11.39
C GLU A 555 -10.01 5.02 10.90
N HIS A 556 -9.59 5.87 9.98
CA HIS A 556 -8.20 5.90 9.51
C HIS A 556 -7.73 7.34 9.32
N LEU A 557 -6.42 7.54 9.33
CA LEU A 557 -5.86 8.80 8.89
C LEU A 557 -5.46 8.70 7.41
N LEU A 558 -5.84 9.72 6.66
CA LEU A 558 -5.39 9.94 5.29
C LEU A 558 -4.33 11.05 5.29
N GLY A 559 -3.07 10.64 5.23
CA GLY A 559 -1.94 11.48 5.55
C GLY A 559 -1.92 11.90 7.03
N PRO A 560 -1.06 12.85 7.43
CA PRO A 560 -0.93 13.25 8.83
C PRO A 560 -2.08 14.11 9.34
N SER A 561 -2.94 14.65 8.45
CA SER A 561 -3.83 15.77 8.75
C SER A 561 -5.32 15.43 8.76
N LEU A 562 -5.74 14.33 8.13
CA LEU A 562 -7.16 14.02 7.97
C LEU A 562 -7.53 12.73 8.69
N LEU A 563 -8.52 12.77 9.57
CA LEU A 563 -9.17 11.59 10.14
C LEU A 563 -10.48 11.34 9.38
N VAL A 564 -10.62 10.15 8.84
CA VAL A 564 -11.80 9.68 8.11
C VAL A 564 -12.52 8.65 8.96
N SER A 565 -13.80 8.86 9.21
CA SER A 565 -14.67 7.90 9.88
C SER A 565 -15.71 7.37 8.90
N SER A 566 -15.83 6.05 8.76
CA SER A 566 -16.69 5.38 7.78
C SER A 566 -17.55 4.30 8.44
N PHE A 567 -18.79 4.15 7.99
CA PHE A 567 -19.73 3.12 8.46
C PHE A 567 -20.09 3.20 9.95
N THR A 568 -19.87 4.35 10.58
CA THR A 568 -20.21 4.62 11.98
C THR A 568 -20.48 6.10 12.19
N THR A 569 -21.31 6.40 13.18
CA THR A 569 -21.50 7.76 13.70
C THR A 569 -20.78 7.99 15.03
N GLU A 570 -20.32 6.91 15.68
CA GLU A 570 -19.51 6.99 16.89
C GLU A 570 -18.04 7.12 16.47
N VAL A 571 -17.43 8.26 16.81
CA VAL A 571 -16.06 8.60 16.43
C VAL A 571 -15.19 8.75 17.65
N TYR A 572 -14.04 8.12 17.65
CA TYR A 572 -12.99 8.35 18.63
C TYR A 572 -11.98 9.36 18.11
N PHE A 573 -11.76 10.43 18.84
CA PHE A 573 -10.76 11.43 18.53
C PHE A 573 -9.47 11.15 19.32
N PRO A 574 -8.39 10.72 18.67
CA PRO A 574 -7.08 10.58 19.30
C PRO A 574 -6.54 11.92 19.82
N GLU A 575 -5.38 11.90 20.50
CA GLU A 575 -4.76 13.11 21.06
C GLU A 575 -4.66 14.28 20.08
N GLY A 576 -4.96 15.48 20.56
CA GLY A 576 -4.99 16.74 19.80
C GLY A 576 -6.37 17.39 19.82
N GLU A 577 -6.59 18.37 18.99
CA GLU A 577 -7.89 18.96 18.71
C GLU A 577 -8.26 18.68 17.26
N TRP A 578 -9.54 18.39 17.01
CA TRP A 578 -10.06 18.03 15.69
C TRP A 578 -11.18 18.94 15.28
N LYS A 579 -11.28 19.27 14.01
CA LYS A 579 -12.35 20.08 13.45
C LYS A 579 -13.09 19.29 12.40
N ASP A 580 -14.42 19.17 12.53
CA ASP A 580 -15.25 18.55 11.53
C ASP A 580 -15.21 19.39 10.23
N TYR A 581 -14.80 18.77 9.16
CA TYR A 581 -14.69 19.42 7.85
C TYR A 581 -16.07 19.82 7.29
N TRP A 582 -17.13 19.08 7.66
CA TRP A 582 -18.48 19.37 7.17
C TRP A 582 -19.14 20.54 7.92
N SER A 583 -19.21 20.45 9.24
CA SER A 583 -19.93 21.42 10.08
C SER A 583 -19.05 22.55 10.65
N GLY A 584 -17.75 22.37 10.72
CA GLY A 584 -16.85 23.29 11.39
C GLY A 584 -16.77 23.11 12.92
N GLN A 585 -17.48 22.14 13.50
CA GLN A 585 -17.46 21.87 14.93
C GLN A 585 -16.10 21.33 15.40
N TYR A 586 -15.69 21.72 16.61
CA TYR A 586 -14.43 21.28 17.22
C TYR A 586 -14.65 20.16 18.22
N PHE A 587 -13.73 19.19 18.25
CA PHE A 587 -13.72 18.06 19.15
C PHE A 587 -12.37 17.97 19.88
N ALA A 588 -12.44 17.74 21.19
CA ALA A 588 -11.24 17.52 22.01
C ALA A 588 -10.71 16.10 21.82
N GLY A 589 -9.40 15.94 21.81
CA GLY A 589 -8.77 14.62 21.74
C GLY A 589 -8.95 13.78 22.98
N LYS A 590 -8.65 12.47 22.89
CA LYS A 590 -8.87 11.42 23.88
C LYS A 590 -10.35 11.29 24.31
N SER A 591 -11.26 11.57 23.38
CA SER A 591 -12.70 11.53 23.62
C SER A 591 -13.44 10.80 22.50
N SER A 592 -14.61 10.26 22.82
CA SER A 592 -15.56 9.74 21.82
C SER A 592 -16.77 10.66 21.73
N ALA A 593 -17.31 10.80 20.52
CA ALA A 593 -18.54 11.53 20.31
C ALA A 593 -19.41 10.85 19.26
N VAL A 594 -20.74 11.01 19.36
CA VAL A 594 -21.65 10.69 18.27
C VAL A 594 -21.73 11.92 17.37
N VAL A 595 -21.21 11.78 16.16
CA VAL A 595 -21.18 12.86 15.17
C VAL A 595 -22.19 12.59 14.08
N PRO A 596 -23.29 13.37 14.01
CA PRO A 596 -24.24 13.24 12.92
C PRO A 596 -23.58 13.59 11.60
N CYS A 597 -23.62 12.68 10.65
CA CYS A 597 -23.14 12.94 9.30
C CYS A 597 -24.28 13.55 8.46
N PRO A 598 -24.03 14.57 7.62
CA PRO A 598 -25.00 15.03 6.65
C PRO A 598 -25.46 13.88 5.73
N GLU A 599 -26.77 13.83 5.40
CA GLU A 599 -27.38 12.75 4.60
C GLU A 599 -26.71 12.50 3.23
N ASP A 600 -26.01 13.51 2.74
CA ASP A 600 -25.30 13.49 1.47
C ASP A 600 -23.77 13.36 1.63
N ARG A 601 -23.26 12.91 2.79
CA ARG A 601 -21.83 12.77 3.05
C ARG A 601 -21.35 11.36 3.40
N GLY A 602 -22.15 10.54 4.06
CA GLY A 602 -21.89 9.12 4.28
C GLY A 602 -20.83 8.76 5.32
N GLY A 603 -20.18 9.74 5.94
CA GLY A 603 -19.17 9.56 6.99
C GLY A 603 -18.53 10.85 7.45
N GLY A 604 -17.74 10.77 8.51
CA GLY A 604 -17.03 11.90 9.10
C GLY A 604 -15.68 12.16 8.42
N LEU A 605 -15.35 13.44 8.27
CA LEU A 605 -14.03 13.90 7.83
C LEU A 605 -13.57 15.02 8.78
N PHE A 606 -12.46 14.79 9.46
CA PHE A 606 -11.97 15.72 10.48
C PHE A 606 -10.55 16.14 10.19
N VAL A 607 -10.27 17.43 10.44
CA VAL A 607 -8.96 18.03 10.27
C VAL A 607 -8.26 18.11 11.60
N ARG A 608 -7.04 17.61 11.67
CA ARG A 608 -6.19 17.65 12.88
C ARG A 608 -5.63 19.04 13.11
N GLN A 609 -5.56 19.47 14.36
CA GLN A 609 -4.82 20.68 14.74
C GLN A 609 -3.34 20.57 14.31
N GLY A 610 -2.80 21.63 13.74
CA GLY A 610 -1.49 21.65 13.11
C GLY A 610 -1.51 21.33 11.61
N ALA A 611 -2.67 21.04 11.02
CA ALA A 611 -2.77 20.66 9.62
C ALA A 611 -2.39 21.79 8.65
N ILE A 612 -1.65 21.41 7.61
CA ILE A 612 -1.37 22.19 6.40
C ILE A 612 -1.76 21.29 5.22
N ILE A 613 -2.85 21.63 4.53
CA ILE A 613 -3.40 20.81 3.44
C ILE A 613 -3.44 21.64 2.15
N PRO A 614 -2.51 21.42 1.21
CA PRO A 614 -2.59 22.05 -0.10
C PRO A 614 -3.73 21.42 -0.92
N MET A 615 -4.62 22.25 -1.42
CA MET A 615 -5.77 21.89 -2.25
C MET A 615 -5.70 22.63 -3.58
N GLY A 616 -5.66 21.85 -4.67
CA GLY A 616 -5.64 22.40 -6.03
C GLY A 616 -7.02 22.85 -6.51
N GLU A 617 -7.07 23.25 -7.77
CA GLU A 617 -8.31 23.50 -8.50
C GLU A 617 -9.01 22.16 -8.85
N VAL A 618 -10.33 22.20 -9.08
CA VAL A 618 -11.04 21.04 -9.61
C VAL A 618 -10.69 20.88 -11.10
N LEU A 619 -10.05 19.79 -11.44
CA LEU A 619 -9.74 19.40 -12.81
C LEU A 619 -10.58 18.18 -13.20
N GLN A 620 -11.02 18.09 -14.46
CA GLN A 620 -11.76 16.93 -14.96
C GLN A 620 -10.87 15.68 -15.07
N TYR A 621 -9.57 15.90 -15.29
CA TYR A 621 -8.50 14.92 -15.24
C TYR A 621 -7.17 15.65 -14.93
N ARG A 622 -6.23 14.96 -14.31
CA ARG A 622 -5.04 15.62 -13.75
C ARG A 622 -4.17 16.37 -14.79
N SER A 623 -4.13 15.88 -16.01
CA SER A 623 -3.37 16.51 -17.11
C SER A 623 -4.15 17.55 -17.93
N GLU A 624 -5.33 17.98 -17.47
CA GLU A 624 -6.15 19.00 -18.14
C GLU A 624 -5.41 20.33 -18.28
N LYS A 625 -4.75 20.73 -17.21
CA LYS A 625 -3.87 21.93 -17.16
C LYS A 625 -2.88 21.86 -16.00
N GLU A 626 -1.88 22.70 -16.05
CA GLU A 626 -0.99 22.91 -14.90
C GLU A 626 -1.73 23.57 -13.73
N LEU A 627 -1.36 23.19 -12.50
CA LEU A 627 -1.90 23.81 -11.29
C LEU A 627 -1.15 25.12 -11.01
N GLU A 628 -1.76 26.24 -11.34
CA GLU A 628 -1.22 27.58 -11.05
C GLU A 628 -1.79 28.20 -9.79
N ASN A 629 -2.93 27.72 -9.32
CA ASN A 629 -3.62 28.22 -8.12
C ASN A 629 -3.68 27.12 -7.06
N MET A 630 -3.27 27.47 -5.83
CA MET A 630 -3.30 26.57 -4.68
C MET A 630 -3.99 27.25 -3.51
N GLU A 631 -4.98 26.59 -2.93
CA GLU A 631 -5.63 27.00 -1.68
C GLU A 631 -5.10 26.13 -0.54
N LEU A 632 -4.56 26.75 0.50
CA LEU A 632 -4.07 26.06 1.68
C LEU A 632 -5.15 26.01 2.74
N TYR A 633 -5.55 24.82 3.20
CA TYR A 633 -6.33 24.70 4.41
C TYR A 633 -5.39 24.58 5.61
N LEU A 634 -5.46 25.57 6.52
CA LEU A 634 -4.57 25.68 7.68
C LEU A 634 -5.38 25.57 8.97
N TYR A 635 -4.97 24.66 9.85
CA TYR A 635 -5.54 24.55 11.20
C TYR A 635 -4.45 24.75 12.26
N PRO A 636 -4.21 26.00 12.75
CA PRO A 636 -3.08 26.31 13.61
C PRO A 636 -3.16 25.64 14.98
N GLY A 637 -2.03 25.10 15.43
CA GLY A 637 -1.83 24.55 16.77
C GLY A 637 -0.71 25.24 17.55
N PRO A 638 -0.56 24.96 18.87
CA PRO A 638 0.46 25.58 19.71
C PRO A 638 1.88 25.11 19.36
N GLN A 639 2.01 23.89 18.82
CA GLN A 639 3.28 23.36 18.34
C GLN A 639 3.49 23.76 16.88
N GLU A 640 4.74 24.06 16.52
CA GLU A 640 5.09 24.26 15.13
C GLU A 640 4.97 22.94 14.36
N THR A 641 4.29 23.00 13.23
CA THR A 641 4.14 21.90 12.30
C THR A 641 4.69 22.28 10.94
N ALA A 642 5.14 21.30 10.18
CA ALA A 642 5.69 21.48 8.84
C ALA A 642 5.03 20.56 7.82
N PHE A 643 4.94 21.03 6.59
CA PHE A 643 4.51 20.24 5.43
C PHE A 643 5.32 20.69 4.20
N ALA A 644 5.76 19.72 3.40
CA ALA A 644 6.42 19.95 2.14
C ALA A 644 5.49 19.56 0.99
N TYR A 645 5.07 20.54 0.20
CA TYR A 645 4.30 20.31 -1.02
C TYR A 645 5.24 19.91 -2.15
N TYR A 646 5.00 18.74 -2.71
CA TYR A 646 5.82 18.13 -3.74
C TYR A 646 5.21 18.26 -5.14
N GLU A 647 6.03 18.63 -6.12
CA GLU A 647 5.67 18.74 -7.54
C GLU A 647 6.77 18.12 -8.41
N ASP A 648 6.39 17.35 -9.41
CA ASP A 648 7.23 16.87 -10.51
C ASP A 648 6.41 16.81 -11.82
N ASP A 649 6.91 16.14 -12.86
CA ASP A 649 6.15 15.98 -14.09
C ASP A 649 4.97 15.00 -13.99
N GLY A 650 4.91 14.22 -12.91
CA GLY A 650 3.86 13.25 -12.63
C GLY A 650 3.95 11.95 -13.45
N ILE A 651 4.94 11.75 -14.30
CA ILE A 651 4.97 10.68 -15.29
C ILE A 651 6.32 9.97 -15.37
N THR A 652 7.43 10.73 -15.42
CA THR A 652 8.77 10.17 -15.68
C THR A 652 9.57 9.93 -14.40
N PHE A 653 10.75 9.34 -14.55
CA PHE A 653 11.71 9.16 -13.45
C PHE A 653 12.65 10.35 -13.25
N ASP A 654 12.41 11.48 -13.91
CA ASP A 654 13.32 12.65 -13.82
C ASP A 654 13.39 13.25 -12.42
N TYR A 655 12.38 12.98 -11.56
CA TYR A 655 12.45 13.33 -10.15
C TYR A 655 13.64 12.67 -9.42
N LEU A 656 14.07 11.48 -9.82
CA LEU A 656 15.28 10.82 -9.27
C LEU A 656 16.57 11.56 -9.65
N LYS A 657 16.51 12.44 -10.65
CA LYS A 657 17.61 13.31 -11.09
C LYS A 657 17.52 14.73 -10.50
N GLY A 658 16.59 14.96 -9.57
CA GLY A 658 16.36 16.27 -8.95
C GLY A 658 15.41 17.19 -9.73
N GLU A 659 14.70 16.69 -10.75
CA GLU A 659 13.70 17.45 -11.48
C GLU A 659 12.34 17.43 -10.76
N TYR A 660 12.29 18.06 -9.59
CA TYR A 660 11.10 18.26 -8.77
C TYR A 660 11.18 19.57 -7.99
N ALA A 661 10.07 19.97 -7.40
CA ALA A 661 10.00 21.11 -6.50
C ALA A 661 9.41 20.68 -5.15
N LEU A 662 10.01 21.21 -4.06
CA LEU A 662 9.47 21.11 -2.71
C LEU A 662 9.20 22.51 -2.19
N THR A 663 7.93 22.84 -2.02
CA THR A 663 7.52 24.08 -1.35
C THR A 663 7.36 23.81 0.13
N GLU A 664 8.22 24.39 0.93
CA GLU A 664 8.23 24.21 2.38
C GLU A 664 7.24 25.14 3.06
N MET A 665 6.52 24.64 4.06
CA MET A 665 5.52 25.36 4.83
C MET A 665 5.67 25.04 6.31
N THR A 666 5.55 26.05 7.17
CA THR A 666 5.44 25.86 8.61
C THR A 666 4.27 26.65 9.18
N LEU A 667 3.64 26.13 10.23
CA LEU A 667 2.46 26.70 10.86
C LEU A 667 2.56 26.58 12.37
N GLN A 668 2.37 27.70 13.08
CA GLN A 668 2.35 27.74 14.53
C GLN A 668 1.39 28.81 15.04
N ARG A 669 0.71 28.51 16.14
CA ARG A 669 -0.06 29.48 16.94
C ARG A 669 0.73 29.86 18.20
N THR A 670 1.03 31.13 18.36
CA THR A 670 1.65 31.70 19.55
C THR A 670 0.79 32.88 19.97
N ASP A 671 -0.17 32.67 20.89
CA ASP A 671 -1.13 33.70 21.24
C ASP A 671 -0.45 35.02 21.61
N PRO A 672 -0.90 36.19 21.06
CA PRO A 672 -2.12 36.35 20.27
C PRO A 672 -1.93 36.22 18.75
N CYS A 673 -0.85 35.62 18.26
CA CYS A 673 -0.51 35.59 16.85
C CYS A 673 -0.46 34.16 16.32
N ILE A 674 -0.79 33.97 15.02
CA ILE A 674 -0.49 32.80 14.24
C ILE A 674 0.57 33.18 13.22
N ARG A 675 1.59 32.34 13.11
CA ARG A 675 2.64 32.45 12.10
C ARG A 675 2.53 31.31 11.11
N PHE A 676 2.43 31.66 9.85
CA PHE A 676 2.55 30.73 8.73
C PHE A 676 3.71 31.17 7.84
N THR A 677 4.60 30.25 7.50
CA THR A 677 5.71 30.51 6.60
C THR A 677 5.50 29.72 5.31
N LEU A 678 5.61 30.40 4.17
CA LEU A 678 5.52 29.81 2.84
C LEU A 678 6.83 30.07 2.09
N THR A 679 7.54 29.00 1.75
CA THR A 679 8.81 29.06 1.02
C THR A 679 8.69 28.29 -0.29
N PRO A 680 8.15 28.90 -1.37
CA PRO A 680 8.02 28.25 -2.66
C PRO A 680 9.39 27.89 -3.24
N HIS A 681 9.50 26.70 -3.78
CA HIS A 681 10.68 26.30 -4.55
C HIS A 681 10.73 27.04 -5.89
N ALA A 682 11.92 27.37 -6.39
CA ALA A 682 12.10 28.13 -7.63
C ALA A 682 11.51 27.44 -8.89
N LYS A 683 11.40 26.10 -8.86
CA LYS A 683 10.78 25.30 -9.92
C LYS A 683 9.27 25.08 -9.73
N SER A 684 8.63 25.62 -8.65
CA SER A 684 7.20 25.45 -8.43
C SER A 684 6.38 26.05 -9.56
N ARG A 685 5.34 25.36 -9.99
CA ARG A 685 4.41 25.83 -11.02
C ARG A 685 3.29 26.68 -10.45
N VAL A 686 3.08 26.61 -9.14
CA VAL A 686 2.05 27.40 -8.44
C VAL A 686 2.44 28.87 -8.42
N LYS A 687 1.58 29.72 -9.00
CA LYS A 687 1.77 31.17 -9.09
C LYS A 687 0.98 31.93 -8.03
N HIS A 688 -0.18 31.39 -7.65
CA HIS A 688 -1.12 32.05 -6.75
C HIS A 688 -1.45 31.16 -5.57
N TRP A 689 -1.18 31.67 -4.38
CA TRP A 689 -1.46 31.02 -3.12
C TRP A 689 -2.57 31.76 -2.38
N SER A 690 -3.52 31.02 -1.83
CA SER A 690 -4.57 31.51 -0.95
C SER A 690 -4.67 30.60 0.27
N ALA A 691 -5.39 31.02 1.30
CA ALA A 691 -5.61 30.15 2.46
C ALA A 691 -7.03 30.26 3.03
N VAL A 692 -7.48 29.15 3.58
CA VAL A 692 -8.59 29.04 4.53
C VAL A 692 -7.99 28.62 5.87
N VAL A 693 -8.10 29.50 6.88
CA VAL A 693 -7.49 29.25 8.19
C VAL A 693 -8.59 29.04 9.22
N ALA A 694 -8.56 27.89 9.88
CA ALA A 694 -9.51 27.56 10.96
C ALA A 694 -9.17 28.35 12.22
N LEU A 695 -10.12 29.18 12.68
CA LEU A 695 -9.99 30.05 13.85
C LEU A 695 -11.28 30.02 14.66
N LYS A 696 -11.17 30.20 15.99
CA LYS A 696 -12.35 30.27 16.88
C LYS A 696 -12.92 31.67 17.02
N LYS A 697 -12.25 32.68 16.47
CA LYS A 697 -12.70 34.09 16.46
C LYS A 697 -12.14 34.81 15.25
N GLU A 698 -12.80 35.89 14.86
CA GLU A 698 -12.36 36.78 13.79
C GLU A 698 -10.97 37.39 14.12
N PRO A 699 -10.02 37.35 13.18
CA PRO A 699 -8.72 38.03 13.41
C PRO A 699 -8.86 39.55 13.34
N VAL A 700 -8.00 40.25 14.08
CA VAL A 700 -7.92 41.71 14.04
C VAL A 700 -7.23 42.17 12.77
N LYS A 701 -6.21 41.46 12.34
CA LYS A 701 -5.35 41.84 11.22
C LYS A 701 -4.64 40.65 10.60
N VAL A 702 -4.41 40.70 9.30
CA VAL A 702 -3.58 39.77 8.57
C VAL A 702 -2.48 40.48 7.81
N LEU A 703 -1.23 40.08 8.04
CA LEU A 703 -0.04 40.58 7.33
C LEU A 703 0.57 39.43 6.52
N SER A 704 0.77 39.59 5.21
CA SER A 704 1.47 38.62 4.36
C SER A 704 2.64 39.32 3.64
N GLY A 705 3.85 38.74 3.74
CA GLY A 705 5.06 39.40 3.24
C GLY A 705 5.30 40.79 3.83
N GLY A 706 4.86 41.02 5.07
CA GLY A 706 4.96 42.31 5.76
C GLY A 706 3.93 43.38 5.34
N LYS A 707 3.00 43.04 4.43
CA LYS A 707 1.93 43.92 3.98
C LYS A 707 0.59 43.46 4.55
N GLU A 708 -0.27 44.41 4.89
CA GLU A 708 -1.63 44.13 5.29
C GLU A 708 -2.43 43.65 4.08
N VAL A 709 -3.15 42.51 4.28
CA VAL A 709 -3.98 41.89 3.23
C VAL A 709 -5.42 41.78 3.71
N SER A 710 -6.35 41.92 2.77
CA SER A 710 -7.77 41.73 3.06
C SER A 710 -8.09 40.27 3.35
N PHE A 711 -9.07 40.06 4.19
CA PHE A 711 -9.59 38.73 4.49
C PHE A 711 -11.13 38.74 4.60
N GLN A 712 -11.71 37.55 4.59
CA GLN A 712 -13.14 37.38 4.82
C GLN A 712 -13.32 36.37 5.97
N TRP A 713 -14.14 36.77 6.96
CA TRP A 713 -14.50 35.92 8.09
C TRP A 713 -15.82 35.19 7.84
N ASP A 714 -15.85 33.88 8.09
CA ASP A 714 -17.05 33.05 8.11
C ASP A 714 -17.29 32.57 9.54
N ASP A 715 -18.20 33.22 10.24
CA ASP A 715 -18.55 32.91 11.62
C ASP A 715 -19.19 31.53 11.76
N SER A 716 -19.97 31.14 10.75
CA SER A 716 -20.68 29.85 10.77
C SER A 716 -19.73 28.65 10.71
N ARG A 717 -18.60 28.81 10.02
CA ARG A 717 -17.55 27.79 9.87
C ARG A 717 -16.36 28.04 10.76
N GLN A 718 -16.31 29.21 11.42
CA GLN A 718 -15.13 29.65 12.17
C GLN A 718 -13.85 29.55 11.31
N GLU A 719 -13.88 30.24 10.17
CA GLU A 719 -12.78 30.24 9.19
C GLU A 719 -12.53 31.65 8.67
N VAL A 720 -11.25 31.97 8.46
CA VAL A 720 -10.86 33.16 7.72
C VAL A 720 -10.34 32.77 6.34
N ARG A 721 -10.80 33.46 5.30
CA ARG A 721 -10.31 33.30 3.93
C ARG A 721 -9.39 34.43 3.57
N ILE A 722 -8.17 34.09 3.18
CA ILE A 722 -7.12 35.02 2.75
C ILE A 722 -6.91 34.79 1.24
N PRO A 723 -7.35 35.71 0.37
CA PRO A 723 -7.40 35.48 -1.09
C PRO A 723 -6.02 35.47 -1.74
N ALA A 724 -5.01 36.06 -1.10
CA ALA A 724 -3.65 36.10 -1.62
C ALA A 724 -2.62 35.98 -0.49
N LEU A 725 -1.67 35.07 -0.65
CA LEU A 725 -0.51 34.91 0.21
C LEU A 725 0.76 35.24 -0.57
N GLU A 726 1.60 36.06 0.02
CA GLU A 726 2.97 36.32 -0.46
C GLU A 726 3.91 35.23 0.09
N SER A 727 5.01 35.00 -0.63
CA SER A 727 6.10 34.15 -0.11
C SER A 727 6.71 34.78 1.17
N GLY A 728 7.16 33.94 2.08
CA GLY A 728 7.69 34.35 3.38
C GLY A 728 6.66 34.21 4.50
N ILE A 729 6.68 35.13 5.45
CA ILE A 729 5.89 35.03 6.68
C ILE A 729 4.53 35.70 6.50
N THR A 730 3.47 34.95 6.83
CA THR A 730 2.13 35.48 7.06
C THR A 730 1.84 35.44 8.57
N THR A 731 1.45 36.59 9.13
CA THR A 731 1.07 36.74 10.55
C THR A 731 -0.42 37.07 10.62
N ILE A 732 -1.16 36.35 11.45
CA ILE A 732 -2.57 36.59 11.74
C ILE A 732 -2.68 37.00 13.20
N GLU A 733 -3.11 38.23 13.47
CA GLU A 733 -3.30 38.76 14.81
C GLU A 733 -4.74 38.50 15.27
N LEU A 734 -4.88 37.84 16.45
CA LEU A 734 -6.16 37.43 17.03
C LEU A 734 -6.72 38.45 18.02
#